data_70a0c57f7d031bab69daae951add88c4
#
_entry.id   70a0c57f7d031bab69daae951add88c4
#
_cell.length_a   1.000
_cell.length_b   1.000
_cell.length_c   1.000
_cell.angle_alpha   90.00
_cell.angle_beta   90.00
_cell.angle_gamma   90.00
#
_symmetry.space_group_name_H-M   'P 1'
#
loop_
_entity.id
_entity.type
_entity.pdbx_description
1 polymer ?
#
loop_
_entity_poly.entity_id
_entity_poly.type
_entity_poly.pdbx_seq_one_letter_code
_entity_poly.pdbx_strand_id
1 'polypeptide(L)'
;MDSSIRKIKVSVANNRKSKQWKEKEYSWNEFTALFVTPKEGTESFSEYMALSKDKQDELKDVGGFVGGTLKGNTRKATDVLSRELITLDLDNIPGTDLDSILDAVEKLGYAALLYSTRKHTKDKPRLRILFPLAEPSSVEEYEPLARMLASQMGIDYADPTTFEANRLMYFPSICKGADYLFKVFTGEPVKKEEVLGLYRDWQNVSEWPTCKTENLLIRKHIAKQGNPLEKNGLIGAFCKTYDIPSAISKFLKGIYVPTDKADRWTYADGSTTGGAVLYDNDTFLYSHHATDPCSGILVNAFDLVRIHKFGDLDESVRSTMLESNRPSFKEMEKLVMSDSEAMKCLHEERILEAQKAFEEDDSEHSKGEIEKVSKGEVDTEWMNKLLVNEEGRVLPTIDNFKKVMENDHNLKGKIYSDSFTDKKFCGGAVPWDKSGNHEWTDEDDNGLFWYLELFYKIHHEKKANAALSLVFKDHRINVVADYLNALRWDGKCRAERLFIDYLGAEDCNYTKEITLKTLEACVIRAFKFGAKYDNMLILVGAQGIGKSTILKKLGKEWFTDSLVKFSGKEAEDTIAGKWIVEVSELTALNRQESTEIKQFLSTRSSNYRESYARRSKEHPRKCVFFGTSNEDEFLKDTTGNRRFYPLPVDADRIKKDIWNDLTEQEVDQIWAEICFMVSLCDGHYDELRYQVLSKESTETLAKMHEEYSEKDPYESLVERFSEIMVPSNWLEMDLLGRRMYLDKLERGESDKEDSPLMPMPYLSAQNIHCEMLRLEISSLKKQESNRYNKIIKQMKGWKKSTVRDVNYGKQRCYRPPDK
;
A
#
# COMPACT_ATOMS: atom_id res chain seq x y z
N MET A 1 -15.25 -85.24 -6.28
CA MET A 1 -15.50 -84.42 -5.09
C MET A 1 -15.52 -82.89 -5.49
N ASP A 2 -16.50 -82.46 -6.28
CA ASP A 2 -16.42 -81.07 -6.79
C ASP A 2 -17.84 -80.54 -7.07
N SER A 3 -18.84 -81.02 -6.42
CA SER A 3 -20.24 -80.61 -6.59
C SER A 3 -20.71 -79.60 -5.52
N SER A 4 -19.84 -79.27 -4.57
CA SER A 4 -20.23 -78.36 -3.47
C SER A 4 -19.85 -76.88 -3.72
N ILE A 5 -18.89 -76.59 -4.62
CA ILE A 5 -18.54 -75.24 -4.92
C ILE A 5 -19.31 -74.73 -6.11
N ARG A 6 -20.11 -73.70 -5.90
CA ARG A 6 -20.83 -73.03 -6.98
C ARG A 6 -19.90 -72.41 -8.00
N LYS A 7 -20.33 -72.09 -9.20
CA LYS A 7 -19.56 -71.25 -10.12
C LYS A 7 -19.27 -69.86 -9.53
N ILE A 8 -18.04 -69.40 -9.68
CA ILE A 8 -17.57 -68.11 -9.18
C ILE A 8 -17.51 -67.08 -10.33
N LYS A 9 -17.91 -65.84 -10.07
CA LYS A 9 -17.82 -64.75 -11.02
C LYS A 9 -16.63 -63.88 -10.66
N VAL A 10 -15.77 -63.62 -11.63
CA VAL A 10 -14.56 -62.78 -11.44
C VAL A 10 -14.46 -61.75 -12.57
N SER A 11 -14.06 -60.54 -12.26
CA SER A 11 -13.78 -59.54 -13.27
C SER A 11 -12.33 -59.58 -13.70
N VAL A 12 -12.07 -59.86 -15.00
CA VAL A 12 -10.71 -60.06 -15.54
C VAL A 12 -10.30 -58.97 -16.50
N ALA A 13 -9.02 -58.62 -16.55
CA ALA A 13 -8.42 -57.72 -17.51
C ALA A 13 -7.01 -58.16 -17.95
N ASN A 14 -6.64 -57.76 -19.17
CA ASN A 14 -5.34 -58.16 -19.76
C ASN A 14 -4.15 -57.44 -19.20
N ASN A 15 -4.32 -56.32 -18.51
CA ASN A 15 -3.31 -55.55 -17.79
C ASN A 15 -3.92 -54.64 -16.70
N ARG A 16 -3.09 -54.17 -15.79
CA ARG A 16 -3.49 -53.33 -14.65
C ARG A 16 -4.08 -51.96 -15.04
N LYS A 17 -3.73 -51.42 -16.22
CA LYS A 17 -4.17 -50.15 -16.73
C LYS A 17 -5.45 -50.23 -17.58
N SER A 18 -6.00 -51.45 -17.72
CA SER A 18 -7.21 -51.67 -18.55
C SER A 18 -8.38 -50.83 -18.02
N LYS A 19 -9.06 -50.21 -18.94
CA LYS A 19 -10.33 -49.48 -18.69
C LYS A 19 -11.55 -50.37 -18.95
N GLN A 20 -11.35 -51.63 -19.36
CA GLN A 20 -12.40 -52.59 -19.67
C GLN A 20 -12.12 -53.90 -18.91
N TRP A 21 -12.91 -54.12 -17.90
CA TRP A 21 -12.97 -55.34 -17.11
C TRP A 21 -14.11 -56.16 -17.56
N LYS A 22 -13.88 -57.44 -17.82
CA LYS A 22 -14.90 -58.38 -18.32
C LYS A 22 -15.22 -59.39 -17.23
N GLU A 23 -16.50 -59.49 -16.90
CA GLU A 23 -16.98 -60.58 -16.03
C GLU A 23 -16.84 -61.91 -16.71
N LYS A 24 -16.32 -62.90 -15.99
CA LYS A 24 -16.21 -64.31 -16.41
C LYS A 24 -16.67 -65.24 -15.30
N GLU A 25 -17.33 -66.30 -15.66
CA GLU A 25 -17.79 -67.29 -14.72
C GLU A 25 -17.01 -68.57 -14.91
N TYR A 26 -16.55 -69.15 -13.80
CA TYR A 26 -15.74 -70.37 -13.77
C TYR A 26 -16.23 -71.33 -12.69
N SER A 27 -16.18 -72.65 -12.94
CA SER A 27 -16.10 -73.64 -11.83
C SER A 27 -14.78 -73.48 -11.09
N TRP A 28 -14.70 -73.97 -9.83
CA TRP A 28 -13.47 -73.89 -9.05
C TRP A 28 -12.28 -74.54 -9.75
N ASN A 29 -12.51 -75.76 -10.37
CA ASN A 29 -11.48 -76.46 -11.11
C ASN A 29 -11.02 -75.70 -12.36
N GLU A 30 -11.91 -75.12 -13.13
CA GLU A 30 -11.52 -74.27 -14.26
C GLU A 30 -10.74 -73.06 -13.83
N PHE A 31 -11.11 -72.46 -12.71
CA PHE A 31 -10.40 -71.27 -12.19
C PHE A 31 -8.99 -71.62 -11.70
N THR A 32 -8.86 -72.66 -10.88
CA THR A 32 -7.57 -73.09 -10.38
C THR A 32 -6.61 -73.56 -11.50
N ALA A 33 -7.13 -74.13 -12.58
CA ALA A 33 -6.34 -74.53 -13.76
C ALA A 33 -5.61 -73.36 -14.43
N LEU A 34 -6.12 -72.14 -14.32
CA LEU A 34 -5.47 -70.93 -14.83
C LEU A 34 -4.15 -70.64 -14.12
N PHE A 35 -3.89 -71.16 -12.95
CA PHE A 35 -2.74 -70.93 -12.11
C PHE A 35 -1.69 -72.01 -12.09
N VAL A 36 -1.95 -73.18 -12.72
CA VAL A 36 -1.05 -74.33 -12.74
C VAL A 36 0.28 -73.99 -13.43
N THR A 37 0.22 -73.29 -14.54
CA THR A 37 1.41 -72.96 -15.32
C THR A 37 1.60 -71.46 -15.33
N PRO A 38 2.64 -70.92 -14.65
CA PRO A 38 2.94 -69.50 -14.63
C PRO A 38 3.46 -69.05 -15.99
N LYS A 39 3.28 -67.75 -16.31
CA LYS A 39 3.97 -67.14 -17.44
C LYS A 39 5.42 -66.82 -17.09
N GLU A 40 6.36 -67.52 -17.78
CA GLU A 40 7.78 -67.33 -17.60
C GLU A 40 8.26 -66.12 -18.39
N GLY A 41 9.04 -65.25 -17.74
CA GLY A 41 9.75 -64.10 -18.34
C GLY A 41 11.04 -64.48 -19.00
N THR A 42 11.65 -63.55 -19.69
CA THR A 42 12.93 -63.72 -20.39
C THR A 42 14.13 -63.35 -19.50
N GLU A 43 13.89 -62.56 -18.45
CA GLU A 43 14.89 -62.06 -17.51
C GLU A 43 15.07 -63.02 -16.31
N SER A 44 16.31 -63.13 -15.81
CA SER A 44 16.64 -63.81 -14.55
C SER A 44 16.08 -63.00 -13.35
N PHE A 45 16.04 -63.64 -12.17
CA PHE A 45 15.58 -62.95 -10.94
C PHE A 45 16.51 -61.79 -10.57
N SER A 46 17.81 -61.89 -10.75
CA SER A 46 18.78 -60.84 -10.47
C SER A 46 18.62 -59.66 -11.41
N GLU A 47 18.43 -59.89 -12.70
CA GLU A 47 18.13 -58.85 -13.70
C GLU A 47 16.83 -58.13 -13.39
N TYR A 48 15.78 -58.89 -13.05
CA TYR A 48 14.49 -58.32 -12.68
C TYR A 48 14.57 -57.39 -11.44
N MET A 49 15.33 -57.82 -10.42
CA MET A 49 15.50 -57.03 -9.19
C MET A 49 16.33 -55.75 -9.41
N ALA A 50 17.22 -55.73 -10.42
CA ALA A 50 18.00 -54.54 -10.80
C ALA A 50 17.20 -53.49 -11.60
N LEU A 51 16.01 -53.86 -12.10
CA LEU A 51 15.16 -52.93 -12.84
C LEU A 51 14.48 -51.88 -11.93
N SER A 52 14.14 -50.72 -12.51
CA SER A 52 13.30 -49.76 -11.83
C SER A 52 11.92 -50.37 -11.48
N LYS A 53 11.31 -49.86 -10.42
CA LYS A 53 9.99 -50.35 -9.96
C LYS A 53 8.94 -50.37 -11.07
N ASP A 54 8.91 -49.35 -11.93
CA ASP A 54 7.94 -49.23 -13.04
C ASP A 54 8.15 -50.38 -14.05
N LYS A 55 9.40 -50.69 -14.40
CA LYS A 55 9.70 -51.81 -15.31
C LYS A 55 9.38 -53.14 -14.66
N GLN A 56 9.69 -53.30 -13.36
CA GLN A 56 9.28 -54.49 -12.62
C GLN A 56 7.77 -54.70 -12.65
N ASP A 57 7.02 -53.59 -12.47
CA ASP A 57 5.56 -53.61 -12.49
C ASP A 57 4.97 -53.88 -13.88
N GLU A 58 5.65 -53.48 -14.95
CA GLU A 58 5.28 -53.85 -16.32
C GLU A 58 5.50 -55.32 -16.63
N LEU A 59 6.64 -55.88 -16.21
CA LEU A 59 6.95 -57.31 -16.46
C LEU A 59 6.11 -58.30 -15.66
N LYS A 60 5.64 -57.91 -14.46
CA LYS A 60 4.74 -58.76 -13.69
C LYS A 60 3.28 -58.68 -14.16
N ASP A 61 2.94 -57.66 -14.96
CA ASP A 61 1.60 -57.42 -15.45
C ASP A 61 1.25 -58.32 -16.65
N VAL A 62 0.93 -59.52 -16.36
CA VAL A 62 0.51 -60.54 -17.33
C VAL A 62 -1.03 -60.68 -17.41
N GLY A 63 -1.71 -59.64 -16.95
CA GLY A 63 -3.14 -59.63 -16.69
C GLY A 63 -3.47 -60.01 -15.26
N GLY A 64 -4.76 -59.86 -14.91
CA GLY A 64 -5.19 -60.12 -13.55
C GLY A 64 -6.69 -60.09 -13.41
N PHE A 65 -7.16 -60.21 -12.17
CA PHE A 65 -8.57 -60.28 -11.85
C PHE A 65 -8.87 -59.56 -10.52
N VAL A 66 -10.14 -59.21 -10.39
CA VAL A 66 -10.77 -58.88 -9.10
C VAL A 66 -11.65 -60.09 -8.77
N GLY A 67 -11.56 -60.62 -7.57
CA GLY A 67 -12.29 -61.82 -7.14
C GLY A 67 -13.77 -61.53 -6.88
N GLY A 68 -14.46 -60.89 -7.81
CA GLY A 68 -15.86 -60.54 -7.71
C GLY A 68 -16.36 -59.74 -8.94
N THR A 69 -17.55 -59.14 -8.84
CA THR A 69 -18.23 -58.44 -9.91
C THR A 69 -18.11 -56.95 -9.75
N LEU A 70 -18.03 -56.21 -10.89
CA LEU A 70 -17.91 -54.78 -10.94
C LEU A 70 -19.11 -54.12 -11.62
N LYS A 71 -19.52 -52.96 -11.14
CA LYS A 71 -20.52 -52.13 -11.80
C LYS A 71 -19.87 -51.41 -13.00
N GLY A 72 -20.23 -51.89 -14.20
CA GLY A 72 -19.61 -51.36 -15.42
C GLY A 72 -18.22 -51.90 -15.70
N ASN A 73 -17.37 -51.13 -16.36
CA ASN A 73 -16.09 -51.60 -16.92
C ASN A 73 -14.86 -51.09 -16.17
N THR A 74 -15.01 -50.45 -15.01
CA THR A 74 -13.91 -49.83 -14.26
C THR A 74 -13.68 -50.51 -12.91
N ARG A 75 -12.43 -50.40 -12.38
CA ARG A 75 -12.00 -51.04 -11.11
C ARG A 75 -11.79 -49.96 -10.03
N LYS A 76 -12.83 -49.17 -9.77
CA LYS A 76 -12.80 -48.26 -8.61
C LYS A 76 -13.39 -48.98 -7.38
N ALA A 77 -13.06 -48.52 -6.18
CA ALA A 77 -13.60 -49.07 -4.94
C ALA A 77 -15.14 -49.01 -4.93
N THR A 78 -15.72 -47.90 -5.42
CA THR A 78 -17.15 -47.67 -5.54
C THR A 78 -17.85 -48.50 -6.62
N ASP A 79 -17.08 -49.18 -7.50
CA ASP A 79 -17.61 -49.97 -8.60
C ASP A 79 -17.74 -51.49 -8.25
N VAL A 80 -17.21 -51.92 -7.10
CA VAL A 80 -17.34 -53.32 -6.68
C VAL A 80 -18.76 -53.60 -6.21
N LEU A 81 -19.39 -54.60 -6.83
CA LEU A 81 -20.76 -55.02 -6.49
C LEU A 81 -20.74 -56.15 -5.46
N SER A 82 -19.86 -57.14 -5.65
CA SER A 82 -19.77 -58.30 -4.78
C SER A 82 -18.39 -58.91 -4.85
N ARG A 83 -18.05 -59.67 -3.84
CA ARG A 83 -16.83 -60.52 -3.83
C ARG A 83 -17.23 -61.99 -3.79
N GLU A 84 -16.58 -62.75 -4.65
CA GLU A 84 -16.80 -64.20 -4.79
C GLU A 84 -15.64 -65.00 -4.19
N LEU A 85 -14.50 -64.34 -4.05
CA LEU A 85 -13.26 -64.90 -3.52
C LEU A 85 -12.69 -63.96 -2.44
N ILE A 86 -12.22 -64.53 -1.34
CA ILE A 86 -11.27 -63.83 -0.48
C ILE A 86 -9.90 -63.99 -1.10
N THR A 87 -9.18 -62.90 -1.27
CA THR A 87 -7.87 -62.88 -1.93
C THR A 87 -6.83 -62.23 -1.01
N LEU A 88 -5.81 -62.98 -0.61
CA LEU A 88 -4.78 -62.51 0.31
C LEU A 88 -3.42 -62.49 -0.41
N ASP A 89 -2.69 -61.40 -0.30
CA ASP A 89 -1.32 -61.22 -0.81
C ASP A 89 -0.37 -61.19 0.41
N LEU A 90 0.45 -62.20 0.57
CA LEU A 90 1.37 -62.34 1.71
C LEU A 90 2.80 -62.05 1.24
N ASP A 91 3.32 -60.89 1.53
CA ASP A 91 4.58 -60.38 1.01
C ASP A 91 5.70 -60.34 2.03
N ASN A 92 5.39 -60.52 3.34
CA ASN A 92 6.35 -60.34 4.44
C ASN A 92 6.60 -61.64 5.21
N ILE A 93 6.68 -62.77 4.53
CA ILE A 93 6.89 -64.09 5.14
C ILE A 93 8.38 -64.32 5.36
N PRO A 94 8.88 -64.61 6.61
CA PRO A 94 10.18 -65.16 6.81
C PRO A 94 10.32 -66.56 6.18
N GLY A 95 11.48 -66.88 5.61
CA GLY A 95 11.69 -68.18 4.97
C GLY A 95 11.45 -69.39 5.91
N THR A 96 11.61 -69.19 7.20
CA THR A 96 11.36 -70.17 8.24
C THR A 96 9.89 -70.48 8.48
N ASP A 97 8.99 -69.60 8.07
CA ASP A 97 7.55 -69.59 8.45
C ASP A 97 6.66 -70.18 7.32
N LEU A 98 7.25 -70.53 6.16
CA LEU A 98 6.53 -71.04 5.01
C LEU A 98 5.69 -72.32 5.34
N ASP A 99 6.30 -73.29 5.99
CA ASP A 99 5.63 -74.54 6.36
C ASP A 99 4.48 -74.27 7.37
N SER A 100 4.71 -73.35 8.31
CA SER A 100 3.68 -72.94 9.30
C SER A 100 2.45 -72.33 8.62
N ILE A 101 2.63 -71.54 7.54
CA ILE A 101 1.52 -70.95 6.79
C ILE A 101 0.78 -72.03 6.00
N LEU A 102 1.50 -72.93 5.36
CA LEU A 102 0.89 -74.08 4.65
C LEU A 102 0.06 -74.94 5.59
N ASP A 103 0.59 -75.23 6.78
CA ASP A 103 -0.11 -76.00 7.83
C ASP A 103 -1.33 -75.23 8.35
N ALA A 104 -1.24 -73.87 8.51
CA ALA A 104 -2.33 -73.05 8.96
C ALA A 104 -3.48 -73.04 7.92
N VAL A 105 -3.17 -72.93 6.62
CA VAL A 105 -4.17 -72.99 5.57
C VAL A 105 -4.90 -74.33 5.54
N GLU A 106 -4.10 -75.46 5.74
CA GLU A 106 -4.67 -76.80 5.77
C GLU A 106 -5.58 -77.00 7.00
N LYS A 107 -5.21 -76.53 8.15
CA LYS A 107 -5.98 -76.58 9.41
C LYS A 107 -7.28 -75.82 9.33
N LEU A 108 -7.37 -74.76 8.49
CA LEU A 108 -8.63 -74.01 8.27
C LEU A 108 -9.71 -74.90 7.67
N GLY A 109 -9.35 -75.97 6.93
CA GLY A 109 -10.29 -76.89 6.35
C GLY A 109 -11.09 -76.35 5.18
N TYR A 110 -10.82 -75.18 4.69
CA TYR A 110 -11.47 -74.59 3.54
C TYR A 110 -10.81 -74.94 2.23
N ALA A 111 -11.56 -74.96 1.16
CA ALA A 111 -11.02 -75.02 -0.19
C ALA A 111 -10.16 -73.73 -0.40
N ALA A 112 -8.95 -73.94 -0.90
CA ALA A 112 -8.05 -72.77 -1.14
C ALA A 112 -7.09 -73.06 -2.32
N LEU A 113 -6.69 -72.00 -2.98
CA LEU A 113 -5.65 -71.97 -3.99
C LEU A 113 -4.47 -71.10 -3.52
N LEU A 114 -3.30 -71.64 -3.45
CA LEU A 114 -2.07 -70.93 -3.13
C LEU A 114 -1.14 -70.90 -4.35
N TYR A 115 -0.58 -69.74 -4.65
CA TYR A 115 0.46 -69.59 -5.66
C TYR A 115 1.50 -68.53 -5.29
N SER A 116 2.73 -68.71 -5.75
CA SER A 116 3.81 -67.79 -5.51
C SER A 116 3.81 -66.61 -6.52
N THR A 117 4.27 -65.48 -6.07
CA THR A 117 4.41 -64.27 -6.92
C THR A 117 5.78 -64.20 -7.60
N ARG A 118 5.97 -63.30 -8.59
CA ARG A 118 7.23 -63.17 -9.36
C ARG A 118 8.45 -62.85 -8.51
N LYS A 119 8.29 -62.31 -7.30
CA LYS A 119 9.38 -62.01 -6.35
C LYS A 119 9.58 -63.08 -5.30
N HIS A 120 8.96 -64.23 -5.44
CA HIS A 120 9.09 -65.33 -4.51
C HIS A 120 10.49 -65.95 -4.56
N THR A 121 11.07 -66.19 -3.38
CA THR A 121 12.28 -67.00 -3.18
C THR A 121 12.07 -67.85 -1.93
N LYS A 122 12.89 -68.97 -1.76
CA LYS A 122 12.79 -69.78 -0.57
C LYS A 122 13.09 -69.03 0.73
N ASP A 123 14.03 -68.08 0.69
CA ASP A 123 14.37 -67.26 1.86
C ASP A 123 13.38 -66.14 2.16
N LYS A 124 12.65 -65.70 1.15
CA LYS A 124 11.61 -64.63 1.26
C LYS A 124 10.38 -65.07 0.47
N PRO A 125 9.58 -65.99 1.02
CA PRO A 125 8.37 -66.43 0.37
C PRO A 125 7.40 -65.28 0.14
N ARG A 126 6.79 -65.28 -1.05
CA ARG A 126 5.73 -64.35 -1.41
C ARG A 126 4.60 -65.10 -2.06
N LEU A 127 3.46 -65.12 -1.40
CA LEU A 127 2.37 -66.03 -1.72
C LEU A 127 1.07 -65.26 -1.93
N ARG A 128 0.22 -65.79 -2.75
CA ARG A 128 -1.18 -65.44 -2.84
C ARG A 128 -2.06 -66.60 -2.50
N ILE A 129 -3.04 -66.32 -1.65
CA ILE A 129 -3.98 -67.37 -1.22
C ILE A 129 -5.40 -66.90 -1.59
N LEU A 130 -6.14 -67.74 -2.24
CA LEU A 130 -7.52 -67.48 -2.69
C LEU A 130 -8.43 -68.46 -2.02
N PHE A 131 -9.53 -68.00 -1.43
CA PHE A 131 -10.56 -68.86 -0.85
C PHE A 131 -11.88 -68.58 -1.57
N PRO A 132 -12.56 -69.59 -2.14
CA PRO A 132 -13.90 -69.44 -2.70
C PRO A 132 -14.91 -69.21 -1.56
N LEU A 133 -15.83 -68.28 -1.75
CA LEU A 133 -16.95 -68.09 -0.85
C LEU A 133 -18.14 -69.03 -1.21
N ALA A 134 -18.81 -69.55 -0.20
CA ALA A 134 -20.01 -70.35 -0.38
C ALA A 134 -21.12 -69.51 -1.06
N GLU A 135 -21.19 -68.23 -0.72
CA GLU A 135 -22.08 -67.23 -1.33
C GLU A 135 -21.33 -65.90 -1.45
N PRO A 136 -21.75 -65.02 -2.37
CA PRO A 136 -21.07 -63.72 -2.52
C PRO A 136 -21.15 -62.88 -1.25
N SER A 137 -20.04 -62.20 -0.90
CA SER A 137 -20.06 -61.19 0.14
C SER A 137 -20.31 -59.80 -0.44
N SER A 138 -20.91 -58.95 0.35
CA SER A 138 -20.96 -57.51 0.08
C SER A 138 -19.53 -56.91 0.17
N VAL A 139 -19.40 -55.69 -0.32
CA VAL A 139 -18.13 -54.95 -0.24
C VAL A 139 -17.72 -54.68 1.21
N GLU A 140 -18.69 -54.46 2.08
CA GLU A 140 -18.52 -54.17 3.50
C GLU A 140 -18.15 -55.42 4.31
N GLU A 141 -18.68 -56.59 3.97
CA GLU A 141 -18.33 -57.85 4.58
C GLU A 141 -16.94 -58.35 4.18
N TYR A 142 -16.38 -57.91 3.03
CA TYR A 142 -15.15 -58.44 2.47
C TYR A 142 -13.92 -58.16 3.36
N GLU A 143 -13.75 -56.93 3.80
CA GLU A 143 -12.58 -56.53 4.58
C GLU A 143 -12.50 -57.28 5.92
N PRO A 144 -13.54 -57.34 6.78
CA PRO A 144 -13.49 -58.14 8.01
C PRO A 144 -13.31 -59.62 7.75
N LEU A 145 -13.91 -60.19 6.71
CA LEU A 145 -13.67 -61.60 6.31
C LEU A 145 -12.20 -61.86 5.96
N ALA A 146 -11.61 -60.99 5.12
CA ALA A 146 -10.22 -61.14 4.70
C ALA A 146 -9.26 -60.97 5.89
N ARG A 147 -9.51 -60.00 6.78
CA ARG A 147 -8.70 -59.73 7.98
C ARG A 147 -8.75 -60.90 8.97
N MET A 148 -9.96 -61.45 9.19
CA MET A 148 -10.11 -62.61 10.09
C MET A 148 -9.34 -63.82 9.58
N LEU A 149 -9.50 -64.18 8.30
CA LEU A 149 -8.75 -65.31 7.71
C LEU A 149 -7.24 -65.06 7.72
N ALA A 150 -6.79 -63.84 7.41
CA ALA A 150 -5.39 -63.45 7.51
C ALA A 150 -4.85 -63.55 8.95
N SER A 151 -5.64 -63.25 9.96
CA SER A 151 -5.24 -63.30 11.37
C SER A 151 -4.95 -64.74 11.82
N GLN A 152 -5.67 -65.73 11.27
CA GLN A 152 -5.45 -67.14 11.56
C GLN A 152 -4.17 -67.73 10.95
N MET A 153 -3.61 -67.03 9.94
CA MET A 153 -2.36 -67.39 9.27
C MET A 153 -1.18 -66.49 9.64
N GLY A 154 -1.44 -65.47 10.45
CA GLY A 154 -0.47 -64.41 10.78
C GLY A 154 -0.69 -63.16 9.93
N ILE A 155 -1.51 -62.23 10.44
CA ILE A 155 -1.90 -61.00 9.71
C ILE A 155 -0.72 -60.11 9.35
N ASP A 156 0.39 -60.17 10.11
CA ASP A 156 1.57 -59.35 9.85
C ASP A 156 2.30 -59.74 8.55
N TYR A 157 1.99 -60.93 7.98
CA TYR A 157 2.50 -61.35 6.68
C TYR A 157 1.76 -60.71 5.51
N ALA A 158 0.52 -60.21 5.72
CA ALA A 158 -0.31 -59.66 4.67
C ALA A 158 0.17 -58.28 4.21
N ASP A 159 0.07 -58.06 2.89
CA ASP A 159 0.06 -56.68 2.34
C ASP A 159 -1.27 -56.02 2.74
N PRO A 160 -1.25 -54.91 3.50
CA PRO A 160 -2.47 -54.21 3.95
C PRO A 160 -3.46 -53.90 2.83
N THR A 161 -2.97 -53.64 1.63
CA THR A 161 -3.84 -53.33 0.46
C THR A 161 -4.62 -54.55 -0.02
N THR A 162 -4.33 -55.76 0.50
CA THR A 162 -5.10 -56.98 0.15
C THR A 162 -6.50 -56.96 0.71
N PHE A 163 -6.76 -56.14 1.75
CA PHE A 163 -8.06 -56.02 2.38
C PHE A 163 -9.02 -55.08 1.59
N GLU A 164 -8.50 -54.35 0.61
CA GLU A 164 -9.34 -53.52 -0.26
C GLU A 164 -10.20 -54.41 -1.20
N ALA A 165 -11.54 -54.19 -1.25
CA ALA A 165 -12.42 -54.99 -2.04
C ALA A 165 -12.15 -54.91 -3.56
N ASN A 166 -11.58 -53.84 -4.08
CA ASN A 166 -11.19 -53.65 -5.49
C ASN A 166 -9.74 -54.13 -5.79
N ARG A 167 -9.10 -54.87 -4.88
CA ARG A 167 -7.71 -55.29 -5.06
C ARG A 167 -7.55 -56.15 -6.31
N LEU A 168 -6.56 -55.76 -7.13
CA LEU A 168 -6.09 -56.50 -8.28
C LEU A 168 -5.20 -57.65 -7.85
N MET A 169 -5.56 -58.88 -8.25
CA MET A 169 -4.67 -60.06 -8.20
C MET A 169 -4.13 -60.35 -9.59
N TYR A 170 -2.81 -60.37 -9.75
CA TYR A 170 -2.20 -60.75 -11.02
C TYR A 170 -2.23 -62.25 -11.20
N PHE A 171 -2.44 -62.73 -12.45
CA PHE A 171 -2.16 -64.08 -12.81
C PHE A 171 -0.68 -64.44 -12.56
N PRO A 172 -0.35 -65.73 -12.41
CA PRO A 172 1.02 -66.12 -12.01
C PRO A 172 2.04 -65.79 -13.11
N SER A 173 3.16 -65.24 -12.71
CA SER A 173 4.32 -65.01 -13.56
C SER A 173 5.60 -65.22 -12.76
N ILE A 174 6.62 -65.73 -13.40
CA ILE A 174 7.94 -65.99 -12.82
C ILE A 174 9.07 -65.43 -13.68
N CYS A 175 10.22 -65.17 -13.07
CA CYS A 175 11.46 -64.92 -13.81
C CYS A 175 11.97 -66.21 -14.44
N LYS A 176 12.86 -66.12 -15.44
CA LYS A 176 13.42 -67.27 -16.13
C LYS A 176 14.12 -68.23 -15.13
N GLY A 177 13.68 -69.50 -15.12
CA GLY A 177 14.22 -70.55 -14.27
C GLY A 177 13.94 -70.39 -12.77
N ALA A 178 13.02 -69.50 -12.36
CA ALA A 178 12.66 -69.33 -10.96
C ALA A 178 11.69 -70.41 -10.49
N ASP A 179 11.79 -70.74 -9.18
CA ASP A 179 10.87 -71.71 -8.54
C ASP A 179 9.41 -71.15 -8.54
N TYR A 180 8.46 -72.02 -8.80
CA TYR A 180 7.04 -71.70 -8.70
C TYR A 180 6.39 -72.60 -7.68
N LEU A 181 5.78 -72.05 -6.64
CA LEU A 181 4.98 -72.75 -5.68
C LEU A 181 3.52 -72.69 -6.02
N PHE A 182 2.85 -73.83 -6.19
CA PHE A 182 1.42 -73.95 -6.46
C PHE A 182 0.86 -75.13 -5.65
N LYS A 183 -0.18 -74.84 -4.87
CA LYS A 183 -0.90 -75.88 -4.08
C LYS A 183 -2.36 -75.61 -4.06
N VAL A 184 -3.19 -76.62 -4.28
CA VAL A 184 -4.63 -76.58 -4.11
C VAL A 184 -4.98 -77.35 -2.85
N PHE A 185 -5.74 -76.70 -1.96
CA PHE A 185 -6.23 -77.33 -0.72
C PHE A 185 -7.66 -77.81 -0.96
N THR A 186 -7.99 -79.02 -0.56
CA THR A 186 -9.34 -79.55 -0.64
C THR A 186 -10.12 -79.20 0.60
N GLY A 187 -11.36 -78.84 0.48
CA GLY A 187 -12.20 -78.40 1.59
C GLY A 187 -13.55 -77.84 1.11
N GLU A 188 -14.32 -77.33 2.03
CA GLU A 188 -15.57 -76.67 1.73
C GLU A 188 -15.31 -75.19 1.40
N PRO A 189 -16.16 -74.52 0.61
CA PRO A 189 -16.04 -73.09 0.41
C PRO A 189 -16.32 -72.34 1.72
N VAL A 190 -15.68 -71.14 1.87
CA VAL A 190 -15.82 -70.37 3.09
C VAL A 190 -17.22 -69.84 3.23
N LYS A 191 -17.88 -70.14 4.36
CA LYS A 191 -19.14 -69.52 4.76
C LYS A 191 -18.92 -68.27 5.51
N LYS A 192 -19.36 -67.15 4.98
CA LYS A 192 -19.13 -65.83 5.52
C LYS A 192 -19.65 -65.69 6.97
N GLU A 193 -20.76 -66.25 7.32
CA GLU A 193 -21.39 -66.22 8.65
C GLU A 193 -20.51 -66.93 9.69
N GLU A 194 -19.80 -67.96 9.34
CA GLU A 194 -18.90 -68.69 10.26
C GLU A 194 -17.69 -67.82 10.57
N VAL A 195 -17.12 -67.13 9.58
CA VAL A 195 -15.95 -66.28 9.77
C VAL A 195 -16.31 -64.95 10.43
N LEU A 196 -17.42 -64.32 10.04
CA LEU A 196 -17.90 -63.10 10.68
C LEU A 196 -18.38 -63.37 12.12
N GLY A 197 -18.88 -64.54 12.40
CA GLY A 197 -19.26 -64.96 13.76
C GLY A 197 -18.09 -65.11 14.73
N LEU A 198 -16.83 -65.08 14.27
CA LEU A 198 -15.64 -65.05 15.12
C LEU A 198 -15.43 -63.69 15.76
N TYR A 199 -16.04 -62.61 15.20
CA TYR A 199 -16.10 -61.31 15.84
C TYR A 199 -17.20 -61.26 16.89
N ARG A 200 -17.03 -60.45 17.92
CA ARG A 200 -18.13 -60.10 18.80
C ARG A 200 -19.14 -59.18 18.08
N ASP A 201 -18.61 -58.26 17.32
CA ASP A 201 -19.33 -57.38 16.40
C ASP A 201 -18.43 -57.08 15.19
N TRP A 202 -18.66 -57.76 14.05
CA TRP A 202 -17.85 -57.53 12.86
C TRP A 202 -18.12 -56.16 12.19
N GLN A 203 -19.20 -55.46 12.51
CA GLN A 203 -19.48 -54.14 12.03
C GLN A 203 -18.68 -53.07 12.77
N ASN A 204 -18.15 -53.40 13.94
CA ASN A 204 -17.25 -52.53 14.68
C ASN A 204 -15.81 -52.63 14.19
N VAL A 205 -15.40 -51.68 13.36
CA VAL A 205 -14.05 -51.65 12.76
C VAL A 205 -12.92 -51.71 13.82
N SER A 206 -13.19 -51.29 15.06
CA SER A 206 -12.18 -51.33 16.13
C SER A 206 -11.86 -52.74 16.63
N GLU A 207 -12.64 -53.75 16.26
CA GLU A 207 -12.43 -55.17 16.57
C GLU A 207 -11.67 -55.89 15.47
N TRP A 208 -11.48 -55.26 14.31
CA TRP A 208 -10.79 -55.91 13.19
C TRP A 208 -9.33 -56.13 13.50
N PRO A 209 -8.78 -57.34 13.18
CA PRO A 209 -7.37 -57.58 13.26
C PRO A 209 -6.57 -56.63 12.38
N THR A 210 -5.51 -56.03 12.93
CA THR A 210 -4.65 -55.04 12.22
C THR A 210 -3.22 -55.61 12.07
N CYS A 211 -2.55 -55.29 10.95
CA CYS A 211 -1.16 -55.63 10.75
C CYS A 211 -0.21 -54.50 11.10
N LYS A 212 0.98 -54.78 11.60
CA LYS A 212 1.98 -53.79 11.97
C LYS A 212 2.39 -52.86 10.84
N THR A 213 2.36 -53.37 9.60
CA THR A 213 2.75 -52.60 8.39
C THR A 213 1.72 -51.55 7.99
N GLU A 214 0.47 -51.67 8.41
CA GLU A 214 -0.62 -50.73 8.10
C GLU A 214 -0.35 -49.35 8.70
N ASN A 215 -0.01 -49.29 9.98
CA ASN A 215 0.37 -48.06 10.64
C ASN A 215 1.63 -47.42 10.04
N LEU A 216 2.56 -48.23 9.54
CA LEU A 216 3.75 -47.75 8.84
C LEU A 216 3.41 -47.16 7.47
N LEU A 217 2.45 -47.73 6.76
CA LEU A 217 1.97 -47.19 5.48
C LEU A 217 1.25 -45.84 5.68
N ILE A 218 0.35 -45.74 6.66
CA ILE A 218 -0.33 -44.49 7.00
C ILE A 218 0.69 -43.42 7.36
N ARG A 219 1.68 -43.72 8.20
CA ARG A 219 2.77 -42.78 8.52
C ARG A 219 3.57 -42.35 7.29
N LYS A 220 3.84 -43.28 6.35
CA LYS A 220 4.50 -42.92 5.07
C LYS A 220 3.61 -42.05 4.19
N HIS A 221 2.31 -42.26 4.18
CA HIS A 221 1.36 -41.41 3.47
C HIS A 221 1.30 -40.03 4.07
N ILE A 222 1.24 -39.89 5.41
CA ILE A 222 1.34 -38.61 6.12
C ILE A 222 2.63 -37.89 5.72
N ALA A 223 3.77 -38.58 5.80
CA ALA A 223 5.07 -37.99 5.44
C ALA A 223 5.17 -37.56 3.96
N LYS A 224 4.52 -38.30 3.05
CA LYS A 224 4.47 -37.96 1.62
C LYS A 224 3.54 -36.78 1.33
N GLN A 225 2.43 -36.69 2.03
CA GLN A 225 1.45 -35.62 1.86
C GLN A 225 1.94 -34.29 2.48
N GLY A 226 2.83 -34.38 3.47
CA GLY A 226 3.33 -33.26 4.27
C GLY A 226 2.28 -32.75 5.25
N ASN A 227 2.71 -31.95 6.19
CA ASN A 227 1.80 -31.36 7.16
C ASN A 227 0.93 -30.27 6.50
N PRO A 228 -0.40 -30.44 6.43
CA PRO A 228 -1.28 -29.43 5.82
C PRO A 228 -1.29 -28.10 6.59
N LEU A 229 -0.91 -28.12 7.88
CA LEU A 229 -0.79 -26.91 8.71
C LEU A 229 0.44 -26.06 8.35
N GLU A 230 1.42 -26.64 7.65
CA GLU A 230 2.62 -25.94 7.16
C GLU A 230 2.46 -25.45 5.73
N LYS A 231 1.37 -25.81 5.06
CA LYS A 231 1.09 -25.35 3.70
C LYS A 231 0.61 -23.90 3.71
N ASN A 232 1.08 -23.12 2.75
CA ASN A 232 0.64 -21.75 2.52
C ASN A 232 -0.61 -21.71 1.60
N GLY A 233 -1.35 -20.62 1.63
CA GLY A 233 -2.51 -20.38 0.79
C GLY A 233 -3.78 -21.05 1.32
N LEU A 234 -4.78 -21.24 0.43
CA LEU A 234 -6.13 -21.66 0.81
C LEU A 234 -6.20 -23.00 1.54
N ILE A 235 -5.40 -23.97 1.12
CA ILE A 235 -5.36 -25.31 1.78
C ILE A 235 -4.87 -25.17 3.22
N GLY A 236 -3.74 -24.48 3.41
CA GLY A 236 -3.17 -24.28 4.74
C GLY A 236 -4.08 -23.49 5.64
N ALA A 237 -4.64 -22.39 5.15
CA ALA A 237 -5.57 -21.55 5.90
C ALA A 237 -6.81 -22.34 6.32
N PHE A 238 -7.40 -23.15 5.44
CA PHE A 238 -8.53 -23.98 5.77
C PHE A 238 -8.20 -25.02 6.83
N CYS A 239 -7.08 -25.76 6.69
CA CYS A 239 -6.68 -26.81 7.64
C CYS A 239 -6.21 -26.24 8.99
N LYS A 240 -5.71 -25.00 9.05
CA LYS A 240 -5.39 -24.31 10.32
C LYS A 240 -6.65 -23.80 11.02
N THR A 241 -7.66 -23.46 10.25
CA THR A 241 -8.96 -23.01 10.79
C THR A 241 -9.82 -24.17 11.24
N TYR A 242 -9.78 -25.30 10.49
CA TYR A 242 -10.64 -26.45 10.74
C TYR A 242 -9.80 -27.72 10.81
N ASP A 243 -9.81 -28.38 11.98
CA ASP A 243 -9.45 -29.78 12.10
C ASP A 243 -10.57 -30.67 11.51
N ILE A 244 -10.33 -31.97 11.45
CA ILE A 244 -11.31 -32.91 10.87
C ILE A 244 -12.68 -32.82 11.58
N PRO A 245 -12.78 -32.87 12.93
CA PRO A 245 -14.04 -32.78 13.66
C PRO A 245 -14.84 -31.50 13.36
N SER A 246 -14.16 -30.36 13.37
CA SER A 246 -14.80 -29.06 13.10
C SER A 246 -15.21 -28.91 11.64
N ALA A 247 -14.41 -29.40 10.70
CA ALA A 247 -14.77 -29.48 9.28
C ALA A 247 -16.02 -30.34 9.04
N ILE A 248 -16.11 -31.51 9.68
CA ILE A 248 -17.30 -32.37 9.65
C ILE A 248 -18.51 -31.60 10.22
N SER A 249 -18.35 -31.00 11.40
CA SER A 249 -19.45 -30.33 12.10
C SER A 249 -20.00 -29.14 11.30
N LYS A 250 -19.15 -28.39 10.59
CA LYS A 250 -19.54 -27.21 9.82
C LYS A 250 -20.01 -27.54 8.41
N PHE A 251 -19.29 -28.39 7.69
CA PHE A 251 -19.48 -28.57 6.25
C PHE A 251 -20.12 -29.91 5.85
N LEU A 252 -19.97 -30.95 6.71
CA LEU A 252 -20.40 -32.32 6.42
C LEU A 252 -21.40 -32.85 7.46
N LYS A 253 -22.28 -31.97 7.94
CA LYS A 253 -23.31 -32.31 8.95
C LYS A 253 -24.12 -33.53 8.55
N GLY A 254 -24.12 -34.56 9.42
CA GLY A 254 -24.88 -35.79 9.20
C GLY A 254 -24.20 -36.83 8.31
N ILE A 255 -23.04 -36.54 7.72
CA ILE A 255 -22.26 -37.50 6.91
C ILE A 255 -21.43 -38.42 7.82
N TYR A 256 -20.89 -37.88 8.89
CA TYR A 256 -20.17 -38.66 9.90
C TYR A 256 -20.79 -38.44 11.29
N VAL A 257 -20.83 -39.52 12.05
CA VAL A 257 -21.34 -39.55 13.43
C VAL A 257 -20.18 -39.93 14.38
N PRO A 258 -19.93 -39.17 15.47
CA PRO A 258 -18.88 -39.52 16.42
C PRO A 258 -19.20 -40.82 17.14
N THR A 259 -18.18 -41.56 17.58
CA THR A 259 -18.32 -42.75 18.40
C THR A 259 -17.89 -42.47 19.85
N ASP A 260 -18.01 -43.46 20.73
CA ASP A 260 -17.52 -43.36 22.12
C ASP A 260 -15.98 -43.24 22.22
N LYS A 261 -15.29 -43.56 21.14
CA LYS A 261 -13.84 -43.34 21.01
C LYS A 261 -13.55 -42.02 20.32
N ALA A 262 -12.79 -41.15 20.94
CA ALA A 262 -12.50 -39.79 20.45
C ALA A 262 -11.84 -39.78 19.08
N ASP A 263 -11.02 -40.78 18.75
CA ASP A 263 -10.30 -40.92 17.50
C ASP A 263 -11.08 -41.59 16.35
N ARG A 264 -12.37 -41.90 16.56
CA ARG A 264 -13.16 -42.69 15.60
C ARG A 264 -14.53 -42.07 15.31
N TRP A 265 -14.88 -42.11 14.02
CA TRP A 265 -16.16 -41.63 13.51
C TRP A 265 -16.79 -42.71 12.65
N THR A 266 -18.09 -42.69 12.52
CA THR A 266 -18.86 -43.60 11.66
C THR A 266 -19.40 -42.85 10.46
N TYR A 267 -19.17 -43.37 9.24
CA TYR A 267 -19.81 -42.88 8.06
C TYR A 267 -21.31 -43.26 8.10
N ALA A 268 -22.19 -42.27 8.02
CA ALA A 268 -23.62 -42.50 8.32
C ALA A 268 -24.34 -43.45 7.34
N ASP A 269 -23.92 -43.46 6.05
CA ASP A 269 -24.48 -44.30 5.01
C ASP A 269 -23.81 -45.68 4.91
N GLY A 270 -22.83 -45.97 5.80
CA GLY A 270 -22.15 -47.24 5.91
C GLY A 270 -22.81 -48.19 6.88
N SER A 271 -22.60 -49.50 6.71
CA SER A 271 -23.14 -50.53 7.63
C SER A 271 -22.15 -50.85 8.79
N THR A 272 -20.93 -50.33 8.77
CA THR A 272 -19.92 -50.52 9.79
C THR A 272 -19.83 -49.31 10.71
N THR A 273 -19.34 -49.49 11.95
CA THR A 273 -19.20 -48.42 12.95
C THR A 273 -17.72 -48.17 13.26
N GLY A 274 -17.35 -46.90 13.53
CA GLY A 274 -16.01 -46.52 13.96
C GLY A 274 -14.91 -46.72 12.91
N GLY A 275 -15.29 -46.76 11.62
CA GLY A 275 -14.32 -47.04 10.53
C GLY A 275 -13.57 -45.79 10.01
N ALA A 276 -14.01 -44.60 10.31
CA ALA A 276 -13.28 -43.39 10.00
C ALA A 276 -12.37 -43.03 11.18
N VAL A 277 -11.07 -43.16 11.01
CA VAL A 277 -10.06 -43.03 12.05
C VAL A 277 -9.27 -41.76 11.87
N LEU A 278 -9.11 -41.01 12.97
CA LEU A 278 -8.34 -39.77 13.01
C LEU A 278 -6.87 -40.06 13.31
N TYR A 279 -5.98 -39.29 12.70
CA TYR A 279 -4.53 -39.35 12.89
C TYR A 279 -3.94 -37.97 13.07
N ASP A 280 -2.77 -37.94 13.73
CA ASP A 280 -1.93 -36.75 13.88
C ASP A 280 -2.68 -35.56 14.46
N ASN A 281 -3.25 -35.75 15.66
CA ASN A 281 -4.05 -34.75 16.37
C ASN A 281 -5.18 -34.17 15.48
N ASP A 282 -6.01 -35.02 14.95
CA ASP A 282 -7.21 -34.71 14.17
C ASP A 282 -6.93 -33.96 12.83
N THR A 283 -5.67 -34.00 12.39
CA THR A 283 -5.23 -33.38 11.11
C THR A 283 -5.61 -34.21 9.90
N PHE A 284 -5.64 -35.52 10.04
CA PHE A 284 -5.97 -36.45 8.96
C PHE A 284 -7.06 -37.44 9.37
N LEU A 285 -7.82 -37.87 8.38
CA LEU A 285 -8.81 -38.95 8.48
C LEU A 285 -8.46 -40.03 7.47
N TYR A 286 -8.55 -41.30 7.90
CA TYR A 286 -8.55 -42.45 7.04
C TYR A 286 -9.81 -43.28 7.25
N SER A 287 -10.56 -43.57 6.17
CA SER A 287 -11.84 -44.29 6.25
C SER A 287 -11.67 -45.75 5.79
N HIS A 288 -12.11 -46.68 6.64
CA HIS A 288 -12.30 -48.09 6.35
C HIS A 288 -13.71 -48.43 5.88
N HIS A 289 -14.62 -47.46 5.84
CA HIS A 289 -15.98 -47.67 5.31
C HIS A 289 -15.93 -47.82 3.80
N ALA A 290 -16.26 -49.01 3.30
CA ALA A 290 -16.12 -49.32 1.88
C ALA A 290 -16.98 -48.45 0.93
N THR A 291 -18.08 -47.92 1.44
CA THR A 291 -19.01 -47.04 0.73
C THR A 291 -18.68 -45.55 0.84
N ASP A 292 -17.78 -45.18 1.73
CA ASP A 292 -17.33 -43.82 1.90
C ASP A 292 -16.53 -43.33 0.68
N PRO A 293 -16.83 -42.16 0.09
CA PRO A 293 -16.03 -41.57 -0.97
C PRO A 293 -14.54 -41.41 -0.63
N CYS A 294 -14.20 -41.33 0.66
CA CYS A 294 -12.82 -41.26 1.16
C CYS A 294 -12.25 -42.62 1.55
N SER A 295 -12.91 -43.75 1.20
CA SER A 295 -12.47 -45.10 1.53
C SER A 295 -11.04 -45.37 1.06
N GLY A 296 -10.20 -45.88 1.97
CA GLY A 296 -8.81 -46.25 1.67
C GLY A 296 -7.89 -45.09 1.33
N ILE A 297 -8.32 -43.84 1.55
CA ILE A 297 -7.54 -42.63 1.27
C ILE A 297 -7.30 -41.87 2.57
N LEU A 298 -6.07 -41.44 2.79
CA LEU A 298 -5.74 -40.50 3.88
C LEU A 298 -6.01 -39.10 3.41
N VAL A 299 -6.93 -38.40 4.07
CA VAL A 299 -7.39 -37.04 3.72
C VAL A 299 -7.19 -36.07 4.88
N ASN A 300 -6.85 -34.82 4.56
CA ASN A 300 -6.90 -33.68 5.47
C ASN A 300 -8.30 -33.03 5.43
N ALA A 301 -8.56 -32.03 6.26
CA ALA A 301 -9.87 -31.37 6.34
C ALA A 301 -10.31 -30.75 5.01
N PHE A 302 -9.41 -30.16 4.24
CA PHE A 302 -9.71 -29.57 2.92
C PHE A 302 -10.14 -30.66 1.92
N ASP A 303 -9.37 -31.75 1.83
CA ASP A 303 -9.68 -32.83 0.89
C ASP A 303 -10.91 -33.63 1.31
N LEU A 304 -11.15 -33.82 2.61
CA LEU A 304 -12.35 -34.45 3.13
C LEU A 304 -13.61 -33.71 2.66
N VAL A 305 -13.66 -32.39 2.87
CA VAL A 305 -14.81 -31.56 2.44
C VAL A 305 -14.91 -31.53 0.91
N ARG A 306 -13.79 -31.40 0.20
CA ARG A 306 -13.73 -31.39 -1.27
C ARG A 306 -14.34 -32.66 -1.87
N ILE A 307 -13.90 -33.81 -1.38
CA ILE A 307 -14.32 -35.12 -1.93
C ILE A 307 -15.84 -35.32 -1.70
N HIS A 308 -16.30 -35.04 -0.49
CA HIS A 308 -17.74 -35.25 -0.17
C HIS A 308 -18.67 -34.25 -0.84
N LYS A 309 -18.27 -32.99 -1.01
CA LYS A 309 -19.16 -31.99 -1.60
C LYS A 309 -19.07 -31.89 -3.12
N PHE A 310 -17.90 -32.13 -3.67
CA PHE A 310 -17.60 -31.81 -5.06
C PHE A 310 -16.94 -32.96 -5.83
N GLY A 311 -16.74 -34.11 -5.19
CA GLY A 311 -16.06 -35.26 -5.82
C GLY A 311 -16.72 -35.74 -7.11
N ASP A 312 -18.03 -35.67 -7.19
CA ASP A 312 -18.83 -36.08 -8.37
C ASP A 312 -18.43 -35.27 -9.63
N LEU A 313 -17.99 -34.03 -9.47
CA LEU A 313 -17.55 -33.18 -10.58
C LEU A 313 -16.30 -33.74 -11.30
N ASP A 314 -15.55 -34.60 -10.63
CA ASP A 314 -14.32 -35.19 -11.18
C ASP A 314 -14.56 -36.51 -11.94
N GLU A 315 -15.77 -37.06 -11.97
CA GLU A 315 -16.06 -38.37 -12.58
C GLU A 315 -15.69 -38.41 -14.07
N SER A 316 -15.90 -37.31 -14.80
CA SER A 316 -15.57 -37.19 -16.22
C SER A 316 -14.13 -36.78 -16.52
N VAL A 317 -13.33 -36.49 -15.49
CA VAL A 317 -11.98 -35.93 -15.64
C VAL A 317 -10.94 -37.01 -15.90
N ARG A 318 -9.97 -36.71 -16.77
CA ARG A 318 -8.83 -37.61 -17.04
C ARG A 318 -7.99 -37.83 -15.79
N SER A 319 -7.66 -39.10 -15.50
CA SER A 319 -6.83 -39.49 -14.33
C SER A 319 -5.43 -38.84 -14.29
N THR A 320 -4.97 -38.27 -15.40
CA THR A 320 -3.67 -37.59 -15.52
C THR A 320 -3.72 -36.10 -15.19
N MET A 321 -4.91 -35.55 -14.91
CA MET A 321 -5.06 -34.15 -14.55
C MET A 321 -4.53 -33.91 -13.15
N LEU A 322 -3.72 -32.84 -12.97
CA LEU A 322 -3.26 -32.42 -11.67
C LEU A 322 -4.43 -32.10 -10.75
N GLU A 323 -4.35 -32.44 -9.47
CA GLU A 323 -5.44 -32.25 -8.51
C GLU A 323 -5.91 -30.78 -8.44
N SER A 324 -4.98 -29.84 -8.44
CA SER A 324 -5.27 -28.39 -8.45
C SER A 324 -6.07 -27.89 -9.66
N ASN A 325 -6.09 -28.67 -10.75
CA ASN A 325 -6.82 -28.32 -11.96
C ASN A 325 -8.19 -28.98 -12.06
N ARG A 326 -8.54 -29.85 -11.10
CA ARG A 326 -9.79 -30.58 -11.11
C ARG A 326 -10.98 -29.66 -10.78
N PRO A 327 -12.16 -29.87 -11.35
CA PRO A 327 -13.35 -29.10 -11.02
C PRO A 327 -13.68 -29.07 -9.53
N SER A 328 -13.57 -30.23 -8.85
CA SER A 328 -13.79 -30.34 -7.40
C SER A 328 -12.88 -29.42 -6.60
N PHE A 329 -11.63 -29.30 -7.02
CA PHE A 329 -10.66 -28.45 -6.35
C PHE A 329 -11.03 -26.96 -6.48
N LYS A 330 -11.44 -26.55 -7.69
CA LYS A 330 -11.86 -25.16 -7.94
C LYS A 330 -13.12 -24.76 -7.16
N GLU A 331 -14.08 -25.67 -7.07
CA GLU A 331 -15.28 -25.41 -6.25
C GLU A 331 -14.95 -25.37 -4.75
N MET A 332 -14.00 -26.20 -4.29
CA MET A 332 -13.53 -26.13 -2.92
C MET A 332 -12.79 -24.82 -2.64
N GLU A 333 -11.96 -24.31 -3.56
CA GLU A 333 -11.33 -22.99 -3.44
C GLU A 333 -12.38 -21.89 -3.27
N LYS A 334 -13.47 -21.91 -4.06
CA LYS A 334 -14.58 -20.95 -3.93
C LYS A 334 -15.25 -21.05 -2.55
N LEU A 335 -15.47 -22.27 -2.05
CA LEU A 335 -16.02 -22.48 -0.71
C LEU A 335 -15.13 -21.86 0.36
N VAL A 336 -13.82 -22.11 0.31
CA VAL A 336 -12.86 -21.52 1.26
C VAL A 336 -12.86 -19.99 1.18
N MET A 337 -12.89 -19.43 -0.03
CA MET A 337 -12.95 -17.97 -0.23
C MET A 337 -14.25 -17.35 0.29
N SER A 338 -15.35 -18.10 0.34
CA SER A 338 -16.60 -17.63 0.94
C SER A 338 -16.65 -17.79 2.45
N ASP A 339 -15.70 -18.51 3.04
CA ASP A 339 -15.63 -18.75 4.49
C ASP A 339 -14.82 -17.69 5.19
N SER A 340 -15.48 -16.87 6.02
CA SER A 340 -14.86 -15.72 6.70
C SER A 340 -13.74 -16.09 7.67
N GLU A 341 -13.83 -17.25 8.33
CA GLU A 341 -12.84 -17.70 9.31
C GLU A 341 -11.57 -18.19 8.62
N ALA A 342 -11.72 -18.99 7.55
CA ALA A 342 -10.59 -19.46 6.76
C ALA A 342 -9.89 -18.28 6.04
N MET A 343 -10.64 -17.32 5.52
CA MET A 343 -10.08 -16.13 4.90
C MET A 343 -9.38 -15.22 5.91
N LYS A 344 -9.91 -15.09 7.12
CA LYS A 344 -9.22 -14.35 8.20
C LYS A 344 -7.86 -14.98 8.51
N CYS A 345 -7.81 -16.30 8.67
CA CYS A 345 -6.55 -17.02 8.88
C CYS A 345 -5.55 -16.79 7.75
N LEU A 346 -6.00 -16.84 6.48
CA LEU A 346 -5.16 -16.55 5.31
C LEU A 346 -4.59 -15.14 5.32
N HIS A 347 -5.40 -14.15 5.71
CA HIS A 347 -4.99 -12.76 5.75
C HIS A 347 -3.99 -12.52 6.90
N GLU A 348 -4.22 -13.09 8.07
CA GLU A 348 -3.29 -13.03 9.20
C GLU A 348 -1.92 -13.64 8.85
N GLU A 349 -1.90 -14.77 8.14
CA GLU A 349 -0.66 -15.38 7.66
C GLU A 349 0.13 -14.49 6.72
N ARG A 350 -0.55 -13.87 5.74
CA ARG A 350 0.09 -12.94 4.80
C ARG A 350 0.75 -11.76 5.51
N ILE A 351 0.08 -11.23 6.54
CA ILE A 351 0.62 -10.13 7.35
C ILE A 351 1.84 -10.58 8.13
N LEU A 352 1.79 -11.76 8.75
CA LEU A 352 2.92 -12.32 9.50
C LEU A 352 4.12 -12.66 8.59
N GLU A 353 3.88 -13.18 7.38
CA GLU A 353 4.93 -13.38 6.37
C GLU A 353 5.57 -12.04 5.96
N ALA A 354 4.73 -11.00 5.79
CA ALA A 354 5.21 -9.66 5.51
C ALA A 354 6.14 -9.14 6.61
N GLN A 355 5.76 -9.32 7.87
CA GLN A 355 6.57 -8.88 9.02
C GLN A 355 7.91 -9.63 9.09
N LYS A 356 7.90 -10.96 8.90
CA LYS A 356 9.14 -11.77 8.91
C LYS A 356 10.13 -11.39 7.82
N ALA A 357 9.63 -11.09 6.61
CA ALA A 357 10.50 -10.67 5.51
C ALA A 357 11.25 -9.36 5.79
N PHE A 358 10.77 -8.55 6.75
CA PHE A 358 11.45 -7.34 7.21
C PHE A 358 12.38 -7.57 8.41
N GLU A 359 12.15 -8.62 9.22
CA GLU A 359 13.01 -8.94 10.36
C GLU A 359 14.32 -9.64 9.92
N GLU A 360 14.32 -10.39 8.82
CA GLU A 360 15.50 -11.11 8.32
C GLU A 360 16.55 -10.20 7.66
N ASP A 361 16.19 -8.97 7.26
CA ASP A 361 17.12 -7.99 6.67
C ASP A 361 17.83 -7.10 7.72
N ASP A 362 17.56 -7.31 9.01
CA ASP A 362 18.12 -6.55 10.14
C ASP A 362 19.46 -7.08 10.66
N SER A 363 20.43 -7.38 9.77
CA SER A 363 21.83 -7.46 10.16
C SER A 363 22.46 -6.07 10.07
N GLU A 364 22.61 -5.42 11.25
CA GLU A 364 23.42 -4.23 11.51
C GLU A 364 22.83 -2.86 11.08
N HIS A 365 22.32 -2.13 12.05
CA HIS A 365 21.96 -0.71 12.12
C HIS A 365 20.46 -0.35 11.92
N SER A 366 19.73 -0.39 12.96
CA SER A 366 18.99 0.75 13.55
C SER A 366 17.81 0.29 14.42
N LYS A 367 17.80 0.79 15.64
CA LYS A 367 16.72 0.58 16.62
C LYS A 367 15.54 1.50 16.29
N GLY A 368 14.64 1.02 15.44
CA GLY A 368 13.28 1.51 15.36
C GLY A 368 12.37 0.35 15.74
N GLU A 369 11.71 0.43 16.90
CA GLU A 369 10.73 -0.58 17.33
C GLU A 369 9.56 -0.57 16.33
N ILE A 370 9.50 -1.60 15.46
CA ILE A 370 8.25 -1.95 14.79
C ILE A 370 7.42 -2.61 15.88
N GLU A 371 6.23 -2.07 16.18
CA GLU A 371 5.29 -2.69 17.10
C GLU A 371 5.01 -4.13 16.63
N LYS A 372 5.41 -5.11 17.43
CA LYS A 372 5.11 -6.51 17.19
C LYS A 372 3.62 -6.72 17.36
N VAL A 373 2.94 -6.94 16.25
CA VAL A 373 1.52 -7.26 16.27
C VAL A 373 1.34 -8.73 16.63
N SER A 374 0.66 -8.99 17.75
CA SER A 374 0.29 -10.34 18.16
C SER A 374 -0.84 -10.92 17.30
N LYS A 375 -0.87 -12.25 17.14
CA LYS A 375 -1.97 -12.94 16.45
C LYS A 375 -3.32 -12.55 17.05
N GLY A 376 -4.19 -11.96 16.21
CA GLY A 376 -5.56 -11.58 16.63
C GLY A 376 -5.80 -10.06 16.78
N GLU A 377 -4.76 -9.20 16.73
CA GLU A 377 -4.89 -7.75 16.87
C GLU A 377 -5.02 -7.00 15.54
N VAL A 378 -4.83 -7.67 14.39
CA VAL A 378 -4.89 -7.02 13.08
C VAL A 378 -6.32 -7.03 12.56
N ASP A 379 -6.86 -5.85 12.29
CA ASP A 379 -8.12 -5.72 11.55
C ASP A 379 -7.92 -6.19 10.10
N THR A 380 -8.47 -7.35 9.78
CA THR A 380 -8.43 -7.94 8.43
C THR A 380 -9.77 -7.89 7.70
N GLU A 381 -10.83 -7.34 8.32
CA GLU A 381 -12.16 -7.28 7.70
C GLU A 381 -12.20 -6.51 6.38
N TRP A 382 -11.36 -5.49 6.24
CA TRP A 382 -11.26 -4.72 5.01
C TRP A 382 -10.75 -5.55 3.83
N MET A 383 -9.96 -6.62 4.06
CA MET A 383 -9.45 -7.51 3.01
C MET A 383 -10.58 -8.27 2.31
N ASN A 384 -11.67 -8.57 3.02
CA ASN A 384 -12.85 -9.18 2.44
C ASN A 384 -13.58 -8.27 1.42
N LYS A 385 -13.25 -6.97 1.44
CA LYS A 385 -13.79 -5.97 0.49
C LYS A 385 -12.92 -5.79 -0.75
N LEU A 386 -11.81 -6.52 -0.86
CA LEU A 386 -10.97 -6.50 -2.04
C LEU A 386 -11.66 -7.24 -3.19
N LEU A 387 -11.58 -6.67 -4.38
CA LEU A 387 -12.05 -7.32 -5.61
C LEU A 387 -11.08 -8.43 -5.98
N VAL A 388 -11.60 -9.64 -6.13
CA VAL A 388 -10.82 -10.83 -6.52
C VAL A 388 -11.35 -11.41 -7.83
N ASN A 389 -10.51 -12.18 -8.53
CA ASN A 389 -10.93 -12.97 -9.67
C ASN A 389 -11.60 -14.29 -9.22
N GLU A 390 -12.01 -15.14 -10.18
CA GLU A 390 -12.63 -16.45 -9.90
C GLU A 390 -11.70 -17.43 -9.16
N GLU A 391 -10.38 -17.16 -9.17
CA GLU A 391 -9.36 -17.95 -8.48
C GLU A 391 -8.98 -17.36 -7.09
N GLY A 392 -9.70 -16.33 -6.61
CA GLY A 392 -9.44 -15.65 -5.34
C GLY A 392 -8.19 -14.76 -5.31
N ARG A 393 -7.60 -14.46 -6.47
CA ARG A 393 -6.46 -13.54 -6.56
C ARG A 393 -6.96 -12.11 -6.56
N VAL A 394 -6.32 -11.26 -5.78
CA VAL A 394 -6.63 -9.82 -5.73
C VAL A 394 -6.41 -9.20 -7.10
N LEU A 395 -7.40 -8.48 -7.61
CA LEU A 395 -7.32 -7.81 -8.90
C LEU A 395 -6.52 -6.50 -8.80
N PRO A 396 -5.64 -6.17 -9.78
CA PRO A 396 -4.92 -4.91 -9.81
C PRO A 396 -5.84 -3.77 -10.30
N THR A 397 -6.77 -3.36 -9.43
CA THR A 397 -7.70 -2.24 -9.66
C THR A 397 -7.29 -1.02 -8.84
N ILE A 398 -7.66 0.18 -9.27
CA ILE A 398 -7.40 1.42 -8.51
C ILE A 398 -8.02 1.32 -7.11
N ASP A 399 -9.22 0.76 -7.01
CA ASP A 399 -9.94 0.59 -5.75
C ASP A 399 -9.19 -0.33 -4.77
N ASN A 400 -8.70 -1.48 -5.26
CA ASN A 400 -7.92 -2.40 -4.42
C ASN A 400 -6.59 -1.77 -3.97
N PHE A 401 -5.85 -1.10 -4.87
CA PHE A 401 -4.63 -0.40 -4.50
C PHE A 401 -4.90 0.65 -3.42
N LYS A 402 -5.98 1.43 -3.57
CA LYS A 402 -6.38 2.44 -2.59
C LYS A 402 -6.73 1.81 -1.24
N LYS A 403 -7.56 0.76 -1.23
CA LYS A 403 -7.94 0.05 0.00
C LYS A 403 -6.73 -0.52 0.73
N VAL A 404 -5.76 -1.07 0.02
CA VAL A 404 -4.52 -1.57 0.63
C VAL A 404 -3.75 -0.41 1.28
N MET A 405 -3.51 0.69 0.57
CA MET A 405 -2.76 1.83 1.10
C MET A 405 -3.43 2.48 2.33
N GLU A 406 -4.76 2.43 2.41
CA GLU A 406 -5.53 3.05 3.50
C GLU A 406 -5.72 2.15 4.73
N ASN A 407 -5.64 0.83 4.56
CA ASN A 407 -6.01 -0.10 5.62
C ASN A 407 -4.90 -1.08 6.03
N ASP A 408 -3.90 -1.30 5.16
CA ASP A 408 -2.75 -2.15 5.49
C ASP A 408 -2.02 -1.61 6.72
N HIS A 409 -1.72 -2.48 7.68
CA HIS A 409 -1.09 -2.11 8.96
C HIS A 409 0.22 -1.33 8.78
N ASN A 410 1.02 -1.67 7.78
CA ASN A 410 2.30 -1.03 7.51
C ASN A 410 2.17 0.31 6.76
N LEU A 411 1.02 0.59 6.14
CA LEU A 411 0.80 1.77 5.29
C LEU A 411 -0.23 2.75 5.85
N LYS A 412 -1.18 2.25 6.64
CA LYS A 412 -2.30 3.02 7.20
C LYS A 412 -1.83 4.27 7.92
N GLY A 413 -2.33 5.44 7.47
CA GLY A 413 -2.02 6.73 8.08
C GLY A 413 -0.63 7.29 7.78
N LYS A 414 0.21 6.55 7.02
CA LYS A 414 1.57 6.99 6.71
C LYS A 414 1.70 7.73 5.37
N ILE A 415 0.71 7.62 4.52
CA ILE A 415 0.70 8.25 3.19
C ILE A 415 -0.20 9.48 3.24
N TYR A 416 0.39 10.68 3.22
CA TYR A 416 -0.36 11.92 3.28
C TYR A 416 0.30 13.04 2.47
N SER A 417 -0.45 14.09 2.16
CA SER A 417 0.07 15.29 1.52
C SER A 417 -0.19 16.51 2.40
N ASP A 418 0.73 17.47 2.32
CA ASP A 418 0.54 18.76 2.97
C ASP A 418 0.01 19.80 1.97
N SER A 419 -1.14 20.36 2.29
CA SER A 419 -1.80 21.38 1.47
C SER A 419 -1.11 22.74 1.52
N PHE A 420 -0.28 22.99 2.54
CA PHE A 420 0.46 24.23 2.68
C PHE A 420 1.72 24.24 1.82
N THR A 421 2.53 23.18 1.89
CA THR A 421 3.76 23.06 1.11
C THR A 421 3.54 22.49 -0.28
N ASP A 422 2.36 21.93 -0.57
CA ASP A 422 2.03 21.13 -1.75
C ASP A 422 2.94 19.87 -1.92
N LYS A 423 3.60 19.44 -0.84
CA LYS A 423 4.49 18.27 -0.80
C LYS A 423 3.76 17.02 -0.33
N LYS A 424 4.32 15.88 -0.68
CA LYS A 424 3.85 14.55 -0.27
C LYS A 424 4.80 13.99 0.75
N PHE A 425 4.30 13.20 1.71
CA PHE A 425 5.08 12.70 2.83
C PHE A 425 4.79 11.24 3.13
N CYS A 426 5.82 10.58 3.62
CA CYS A 426 5.71 9.32 4.35
C CYS A 426 5.75 9.63 5.85
N GLY A 427 4.70 9.25 6.58
CA GLY A 427 4.52 9.56 8.01
C GLY A 427 4.99 8.43 8.91
N GLY A 428 6.24 8.05 8.85
CA GLY A 428 6.84 7.03 9.71
C GLY A 428 7.54 5.91 8.93
N ALA A 429 8.06 4.94 9.67
CA ALA A 429 8.74 3.80 9.07
C ALA A 429 7.79 2.98 8.21
N VAL A 430 8.19 2.69 6.98
CA VAL A 430 7.49 1.84 6.02
C VAL A 430 8.34 0.62 5.69
N PRO A 431 7.77 -0.42 5.06
CA PRO A 431 8.49 -1.65 4.77
C PRO A 431 9.82 -1.49 4.03
N TRP A 432 9.92 -0.51 3.18
CA TRP A 432 11.11 -0.24 2.34
C TRP A 432 11.99 0.89 2.86
N ASP A 433 11.53 1.67 3.86
CA ASP A 433 12.32 2.74 4.49
C ASP A 433 11.98 2.87 5.97
N LYS A 434 12.99 2.70 6.82
CA LYS A 434 12.89 2.79 8.28
C LYS A 434 13.33 4.16 8.83
N SER A 435 13.69 5.10 7.97
CA SER A 435 14.19 6.42 8.39
C SER A 435 13.16 7.29 9.11
N GLY A 436 11.89 6.92 9.06
CA GLY A 436 10.80 7.66 9.71
C GLY A 436 10.14 8.68 8.78
N ASN A 437 9.75 9.83 9.34
CA ASN A 437 9.06 10.85 8.56
C ASN A 437 9.99 11.50 7.53
N HIS A 438 9.60 11.47 6.25
CA HIS A 438 10.36 12.08 5.16
C HIS A 438 9.45 12.53 4.02
N GLU A 439 9.97 13.38 3.13
CA GLU A 439 9.28 13.75 1.90
C GLU A 439 9.27 12.55 0.94
N TRP A 440 8.09 12.24 0.37
CA TRP A 440 7.89 11.13 -0.54
C TRP A 440 8.72 11.26 -1.82
N THR A 441 9.50 10.26 -2.14
CA THR A 441 10.46 10.21 -3.25
C THR A 441 10.08 9.16 -4.30
N ASP A 442 10.86 9.10 -5.39
CA ASP A 442 10.72 8.05 -6.41
C ASP A 442 11.10 6.67 -5.85
N GLU A 443 11.98 6.61 -4.83
CA GLU A 443 12.32 5.39 -4.10
C GLU A 443 11.11 4.86 -3.33
N ASP A 444 10.27 5.74 -2.79
CA ASP A 444 9.03 5.34 -2.12
C ASP A 444 8.01 4.77 -3.08
N ASP A 445 7.88 5.33 -4.29
CA ASP A 445 7.05 4.76 -5.34
C ASP A 445 7.48 3.32 -5.67
N ASN A 446 8.78 3.10 -5.88
CA ASN A 446 9.34 1.78 -6.16
C ASN A 446 9.16 0.81 -4.99
N GLY A 447 9.39 1.27 -3.77
CA GLY A 447 9.21 0.49 -2.54
C GLY A 447 7.76 0.07 -2.33
N LEU A 448 6.82 0.99 -2.56
CA LEU A 448 5.40 0.70 -2.51
C LEU A 448 4.99 -0.35 -3.56
N PHE A 449 5.46 -0.23 -4.81
CA PHE A 449 5.14 -1.19 -5.86
C PHE A 449 5.72 -2.56 -5.57
N TRP A 450 6.96 -2.63 -5.10
CA TRP A 450 7.57 -3.87 -4.62
C TRP A 450 6.75 -4.52 -3.50
N TYR A 451 6.32 -3.73 -2.50
CA TYR A 451 5.49 -4.21 -1.41
C TYR A 451 4.15 -4.78 -1.90
N LEU A 452 3.45 -4.06 -2.77
CA LEU A 452 2.17 -4.48 -3.33
C LEU A 452 2.28 -5.76 -4.17
N GLU A 453 3.36 -5.89 -4.94
CA GLU A 453 3.63 -7.09 -5.74
C GLU A 453 3.99 -8.29 -4.85
N LEU A 454 4.85 -8.09 -3.86
CA LEU A 454 5.32 -9.17 -3.00
C LEU A 454 4.19 -9.76 -2.13
N PHE A 455 3.39 -8.90 -1.47
CA PHE A 455 2.42 -9.33 -0.47
C PHE A 455 1.01 -9.53 -1.01
N TYR A 456 0.57 -8.67 -1.89
CA TYR A 456 -0.78 -8.75 -2.46
C TYR A 456 -0.82 -9.41 -3.82
N LYS A 457 0.35 -9.70 -4.42
CA LYS A 457 0.50 -10.25 -5.78
C LYS A 457 -0.21 -9.41 -6.85
N ILE A 458 -0.27 -8.10 -6.63
CA ILE A 458 -0.86 -7.13 -7.55
C ILE A 458 0.22 -6.21 -8.11
N HIS A 459 0.32 -6.18 -9.43
CA HIS A 459 1.26 -5.33 -10.14
C HIS A 459 0.55 -4.57 -11.25
N HIS A 460 0.52 -3.25 -11.17
CA HIS A 460 0.07 -2.37 -12.26
C HIS A 460 0.41 -0.91 -11.92
N GLU A 461 1.61 -0.48 -12.26
CA GLU A 461 2.18 0.83 -11.92
C GLU A 461 1.23 2.02 -12.17
N LYS A 462 0.62 2.12 -13.38
CA LYS A 462 -0.30 3.25 -13.69
C LYS A 462 -1.52 3.32 -12.79
N LYS A 463 -2.09 2.16 -12.40
CA LYS A 463 -3.25 2.12 -11.51
C LYS A 463 -2.85 2.35 -10.06
N ALA A 464 -1.69 1.83 -9.64
CA ALA A 464 -1.14 2.07 -8.32
C ALA A 464 -0.83 3.56 -8.11
N ASN A 465 -0.18 4.23 -9.08
CA ASN A 465 0.05 5.67 -9.08
C ASN A 465 -1.26 6.49 -9.06
N ALA A 466 -2.29 6.04 -9.78
CA ALA A 466 -3.60 6.70 -9.73
C ALA A 466 -4.26 6.56 -8.35
N ALA A 467 -4.17 5.38 -7.73
CA ALA A 467 -4.66 5.15 -6.37
C ALA A 467 -3.87 5.98 -5.34
N LEU A 468 -2.53 5.97 -5.43
CA LEU A 468 -1.65 6.76 -4.57
C LEU A 468 -1.97 8.25 -4.63
N SER A 469 -2.24 8.77 -5.83
CA SER A 469 -2.67 10.18 -6.00
C SER A 469 -4.00 10.48 -5.31
N LEU A 470 -4.93 9.51 -5.27
CA LEU A 470 -6.19 9.64 -4.53
C LEU A 470 -5.95 9.58 -3.02
N VAL A 471 -5.09 8.69 -2.54
CA VAL A 471 -4.74 8.59 -1.11
C VAL A 471 -4.10 9.90 -0.64
N PHE A 472 -3.14 10.47 -1.36
CA PHE A 472 -2.58 11.79 -1.05
C PHE A 472 -3.62 12.91 -1.02
N LYS A 473 -4.62 12.85 -1.89
CA LYS A 473 -5.71 13.82 -1.90
C LYS A 473 -6.64 13.68 -0.70
N ASP A 474 -6.97 12.44 -0.33
CA ASP A 474 -7.93 12.15 0.74
C ASP A 474 -7.30 12.35 2.13
N HIS A 475 -5.98 12.13 2.27
CA HIS A 475 -5.21 12.35 3.50
C HIS A 475 -4.38 13.65 3.41
N ARG A 476 -5.10 14.77 3.27
CA ARG A 476 -4.52 16.09 3.18
C ARG A 476 -4.47 16.77 4.54
N ILE A 477 -3.29 17.18 4.97
CA ILE A 477 -3.07 17.97 6.18
C ILE A 477 -2.68 19.42 5.81
N ASN A 478 -2.57 20.29 6.79
CA ASN A 478 -2.02 21.64 6.67
C ASN A 478 -1.08 21.86 7.84
N VAL A 479 0.21 21.64 7.63
CA VAL A 479 1.21 21.69 8.70
C VAL A 479 1.26 23.00 9.45
N VAL A 480 1.05 24.15 8.79
CA VAL A 480 1.03 25.46 9.43
C VAL A 480 -0.25 25.67 10.23
N ALA A 481 -1.41 25.28 9.68
CA ALA A 481 -2.67 25.37 10.41
C ALA A 481 -2.68 24.41 11.62
N ASP A 482 -2.13 23.21 11.47
CA ASP A 482 -2.04 22.23 12.55
C ASP A 482 -1.12 22.73 13.67
N TYR A 483 0.03 23.34 13.31
CA TYR A 483 0.90 24.03 14.25
C TYR A 483 0.14 25.13 15.00
N LEU A 484 -0.53 26.02 14.30
CA LEU A 484 -1.27 27.13 14.90
C LEU A 484 -2.43 26.67 15.81
N ASN A 485 -3.14 25.62 15.40
CA ASN A 485 -4.23 25.03 16.20
C ASN A 485 -3.74 24.33 17.49
N ALA A 486 -2.51 23.85 17.50
CA ALA A 486 -1.92 23.24 18.68
C ALA A 486 -1.55 24.24 19.76
N LEU A 487 -1.38 25.53 19.40
CA LEU A 487 -0.97 26.58 20.34
C LEU A 487 -2.08 26.94 21.33
N ARG A 488 -1.67 27.35 22.52
CA ARG A 488 -2.56 27.87 23.57
C ARG A 488 -2.00 29.15 24.14
N TRP A 489 -2.78 30.23 24.02
CA TRP A 489 -2.38 31.54 24.52
C TRP A 489 -2.46 31.61 26.05
N ASP A 490 -1.44 32.20 26.68
CA ASP A 490 -1.33 32.38 28.13
C ASP A 490 -2.02 33.66 28.66
N GLY A 491 -2.66 34.45 27.77
CA GLY A 491 -3.38 35.68 28.12
C GLY A 491 -2.52 36.93 28.19
N LYS A 492 -1.22 36.86 27.85
CA LYS A 492 -0.32 38.04 27.88
C LYS A 492 -0.16 38.61 26.47
N CYS A 493 -0.40 39.91 26.31
CA CYS A 493 -0.22 40.63 25.06
C CYS A 493 1.27 40.83 24.74
N ARG A 494 1.72 40.32 23.59
CA ARG A 494 3.10 40.40 23.09
C ARG A 494 3.16 40.86 21.64
N ALA A 495 2.17 40.49 20.86
CA ALA A 495 2.19 40.64 19.41
C ALA A 495 2.31 42.10 18.95
N GLU A 496 1.55 43.03 19.54
CA GLU A 496 1.60 44.45 19.21
C GLU A 496 2.96 45.10 19.54
N ARG A 497 3.70 44.49 20.48
CA ARG A 497 4.98 44.99 20.97
C ARG A 497 6.21 44.34 20.33
N LEU A 498 5.98 43.39 19.45
CA LEU A 498 7.03 42.54 18.86
C LEU A 498 8.21 43.39 18.32
N PHE A 499 7.94 44.29 17.39
CA PHE A 499 8.97 45.10 16.78
C PHE A 499 9.41 46.27 17.68
N ILE A 500 8.56 46.71 18.62
CA ILE A 500 8.88 47.73 19.62
C ILE A 500 9.96 47.21 20.59
N ASP A 501 9.74 46.01 21.15
CA ASP A 501 10.61 45.51 22.21
C ASP A 501 11.88 44.86 21.66
N TYR A 502 11.84 44.20 20.49
CA TYR A 502 12.97 43.45 19.95
C TYR A 502 13.78 44.20 18.87
N LEU A 503 13.19 45.18 18.21
CA LEU A 503 13.87 45.95 17.16
C LEU A 503 13.91 47.47 17.44
N GLY A 504 13.35 47.92 18.57
CA GLY A 504 13.34 49.32 18.96
C GLY A 504 12.49 50.22 18.06
N ALA A 505 11.43 49.69 17.48
CA ALA A 505 10.45 50.52 16.78
C ALA A 505 9.78 51.48 17.74
N GLU A 506 9.23 52.59 17.21
CA GLU A 506 8.52 53.60 18.02
C GLU A 506 7.25 53.02 18.62
N ASP A 507 7.00 53.27 19.91
CA ASP A 507 5.80 52.82 20.62
C ASP A 507 4.65 53.78 20.29
N CYS A 508 3.99 53.59 19.14
CA CYS A 508 2.89 54.41 18.67
C CYS A 508 1.77 53.52 18.06
N ASN A 509 0.59 54.11 17.86
CA ASN A 509 -0.58 53.40 17.33
C ASN A 509 -0.31 52.83 15.94
N TYR A 510 0.42 53.52 15.09
CA TYR A 510 0.81 53.06 13.76
C TYR A 510 1.62 51.78 13.83
N THR A 511 2.69 51.71 14.63
CA THR A 511 3.52 50.53 14.81
C THR A 511 2.73 49.35 15.27
N LYS A 512 1.91 49.51 16.32
CA LYS A 512 1.07 48.43 16.87
C LYS A 512 0.08 47.91 15.80
N GLU A 513 -0.60 48.82 15.13
CA GLU A 513 -1.66 48.47 14.15
C GLU A 513 -1.08 47.71 12.95
N ILE A 514 0.04 48.17 12.33
CA ILE A 514 0.63 47.49 11.18
C ILE A 514 1.25 46.17 11.56
N THR A 515 1.81 46.05 12.79
CA THR A 515 2.34 44.79 13.32
C THR A 515 1.22 43.77 13.44
N LEU A 516 0.14 44.09 14.16
CA LEU A 516 -0.97 43.15 14.34
C LEU A 516 -1.60 42.76 13.01
N LYS A 517 -1.91 43.72 12.13
CA LYS A 517 -2.54 43.44 10.81
C LYS A 517 -1.67 42.52 9.94
N THR A 518 -0.35 42.68 9.99
CA THR A 518 0.57 41.85 9.21
C THR A 518 0.65 40.44 9.78
N LEU A 519 0.71 40.28 11.10
CA LEU A 519 0.69 38.99 11.76
C LEU A 519 -0.66 38.25 11.62
N GLU A 520 -1.77 38.98 11.75
CA GLU A 520 -3.11 38.45 11.47
C GLU A 520 -3.23 37.93 10.04
N ALA A 521 -2.66 38.65 9.05
CA ALA A 521 -2.63 38.21 7.66
C ALA A 521 -1.83 36.91 7.47
N CYS A 522 -0.77 36.71 8.23
CA CYS A 522 -0.04 35.44 8.23
C CYS A 522 -0.92 34.29 8.70
N VAL A 523 -1.62 34.45 9.83
CA VAL A 523 -2.55 33.45 10.35
C VAL A 523 -3.69 33.21 9.38
N ILE A 524 -4.33 34.24 8.86
CA ILE A 524 -5.46 34.11 7.93
C ILE A 524 -5.04 33.37 6.66
N ARG A 525 -3.88 33.66 6.07
CA ARG A 525 -3.38 32.96 4.88
C ARG A 525 -3.00 31.53 5.14
N ALA A 526 -2.66 31.15 6.38
CA ALA A 526 -2.43 29.77 6.75
C ALA A 526 -3.73 28.93 6.72
N PHE A 527 -4.86 29.51 7.12
CA PHE A 527 -6.16 28.84 7.12
C PHE A 527 -6.96 29.04 5.81
N LYS A 528 -6.88 30.22 5.21
CA LYS A 528 -7.61 30.62 3.99
C LYS A 528 -6.64 31.00 2.89
N PHE A 529 -6.22 30.02 2.10
CA PHE A 529 -5.30 30.25 0.99
C PHE A 529 -5.87 31.25 -0.01
N GLY A 530 -5.02 32.17 -0.51
CA GLY A 530 -5.41 33.22 -1.42
C GLY A 530 -6.18 34.37 -0.78
N ALA A 531 -6.29 34.43 0.56
CA ALA A 531 -6.84 35.58 1.24
C ALA A 531 -6.12 36.87 0.83
N LYS A 532 -6.88 37.94 0.57
CA LYS A 532 -6.33 39.16 0.04
C LYS A 532 -5.53 39.90 1.13
N TYR A 533 -4.26 40.09 0.89
CA TYR A 533 -3.37 40.96 1.65
C TYR A 533 -2.27 41.49 0.73
N ASP A 534 -2.43 42.73 0.27
CA ASP A 534 -1.55 43.36 -0.73
C ASP A 534 -0.39 44.12 -0.12
N ASN A 535 -0.30 44.17 1.19
CA ASN A 535 0.62 45.02 1.95
C ASN A 535 1.90 44.23 2.30
N MET A 536 2.98 44.96 2.49
CA MET A 536 4.28 44.48 2.92
C MET A 536 4.84 45.40 4.01
N LEU A 537 5.06 44.85 5.21
CA LEU A 537 5.73 45.57 6.29
C LEU A 537 7.22 45.60 5.97
N ILE A 538 7.84 46.80 6.04
CA ILE A 538 9.24 47.02 5.70
C ILE A 538 9.99 47.53 6.93
N LEU A 539 10.90 46.69 7.43
CA LEU A 539 11.80 47.03 8.55
C LEU A 539 12.96 47.89 8.03
N VAL A 540 13.00 49.19 8.43
CA VAL A 540 13.99 50.15 7.98
C VAL A 540 14.94 50.52 9.13
N GLY A 541 16.25 50.35 8.94
CA GLY A 541 17.23 50.67 9.97
C GLY A 541 18.59 50.02 9.73
N ALA A 542 19.54 50.24 10.61
CA ALA A 542 20.92 49.82 10.47
C ALA A 542 21.09 48.30 10.22
N GLN A 543 22.15 47.94 9.52
CA GLN A 543 22.53 46.53 9.33
C GLN A 543 22.90 45.88 10.67
N GLY A 544 22.56 44.61 10.83
CA GLY A 544 22.91 43.82 12.04
C GLY A 544 21.96 43.97 13.22
N ILE A 545 20.90 44.81 13.15
CA ILE A 545 19.93 45.00 14.24
C ILE A 545 19.01 43.79 14.49
N GLY A 546 19.05 42.77 13.61
CA GLY A 546 18.24 41.56 13.77
C GLY A 546 16.97 41.50 12.90
N LYS A 547 16.81 42.37 11.89
CA LYS A 547 15.62 42.41 11.02
C LYS A 547 15.25 41.03 10.39
N SER A 548 16.19 40.40 9.69
CA SER A 548 15.99 39.08 9.07
C SER A 548 15.88 37.96 10.10
N THR A 549 16.57 38.09 11.25
CA THR A 549 16.52 37.08 12.31
C THR A 549 15.16 36.98 12.95
N ILE A 550 14.45 38.09 13.20
CA ILE A 550 13.10 38.05 13.77
C ILE A 550 12.12 37.41 12.80
N LEU A 551 12.24 37.72 11.52
CA LEU A 551 11.39 37.14 10.47
C LEU A 551 11.62 35.64 10.33
N LYS A 552 12.86 35.19 10.39
CA LYS A 552 13.23 33.77 10.37
C LYS A 552 12.68 33.02 11.60
N LYS A 553 12.78 33.64 12.80
CA LYS A 553 12.21 33.03 14.02
C LYS A 553 10.70 32.91 13.95
N LEU A 554 9.99 33.91 13.42
CA LEU A 554 8.54 33.88 13.21
C LEU A 554 8.12 32.84 12.17
N GLY A 555 8.84 32.74 11.06
CA GLY A 555 8.50 31.87 9.93
C GLY A 555 8.93 30.42 10.11
N LYS A 556 9.81 30.14 11.11
CA LYS A 556 10.37 28.80 11.37
C LYS A 556 10.93 28.17 10.07
N GLU A 557 10.65 26.88 9.80
CA GLU A 557 11.05 26.19 8.56
C GLU A 557 10.33 26.72 7.30
N TRP A 558 9.24 27.42 7.48
CA TRP A 558 8.47 27.99 6.36
C TRP A 558 8.89 29.42 6.02
N PHE A 559 10.06 29.86 6.48
CA PHE A 559 10.70 31.14 6.13
C PHE A 559 11.54 31.02 4.85
N THR A 560 11.64 32.08 4.08
CA THR A 560 12.65 32.27 3.02
C THR A 560 13.01 33.73 2.84
N ASP A 561 14.29 33.98 2.54
CA ASP A 561 14.89 35.24 2.15
C ASP A 561 15.48 35.19 0.73
N SER A 562 15.20 34.12 0.00
CA SER A 562 15.83 33.81 -1.28
C SER A 562 15.07 34.38 -2.50
N LEU A 563 14.05 35.22 -2.29
CA LEU A 563 13.24 35.79 -3.36
C LEU A 563 13.99 36.96 -4.02
N VAL A 564 14.53 36.74 -5.22
CA VAL A 564 15.26 37.73 -6.00
C VAL A 564 14.45 38.29 -7.15
N LYS A 565 13.58 37.47 -7.76
CA LYS A 565 12.73 37.83 -8.90
C LYS A 565 11.29 37.90 -8.49
N PHE A 566 10.50 38.80 -9.12
CA PHE A 566 9.09 39.03 -8.80
C PHE A 566 8.15 38.71 -9.97
N SER A 567 8.64 37.91 -10.93
CA SER A 567 7.87 37.50 -12.09
C SER A 567 8.33 36.13 -12.59
N GLY A 568 7.41 35.41 -13.24
CA GLY A 568 7.70 34.11 -13.83
C GLY A 568 7.64 32.94 -12.86
N LYS A 569 7.89 31.73 -13.39
CA LYS A 569 7.79 30.47 -12.65
C LYS A 569 8.80 30.38 -11.50
N GLU A 570 10.00 30.89 -11.69
CA GLU A 570 11.08 30.84 -10.69
C GLU A 570 10.70 31.59 -9.39
N ALA A 571 10.00 32.73 -9.52
CA ALA A 571 9.47 33.45 -8.36
C ALA A 571 8.43 32.63 -7.59
N GLU A 572 7.54 31.97 -8.30
CA GLU A 572 6.49 31.13 -7.71
C GLU A 572 7.06 29.87 -7.05
N ASP A 573 8.05 29.23 -7.66
CA ASP A 573 8.73 28.06 -7.09
C ASP A 573 9.49 28.43 -5.79
N THR A 574 10.08 29.65 -5.72
CA THR A 574 10.78 30.13 -4.52
C THR A 574 9.87 30.32 -3.31
N ILE A 575 8.63 30.76 -3.54
CA ILE A 575 7.67 31.00 -2.44
C ILE A 575 6.77 29.80 -2.17
N ALA A 576 6.87 28.75 -2.97
CA ALA A 576 6.07 27.54 -2.78
C ALA A 576 6.36 26.93 -1.39
N GLY A 577 5.29 26.68 -0.61
CA GLY A 577 5.40 26.14 0.74
C GLY A 577 6.04 27.07 1.77
N LYS A 578 6.12 28.37 1.49
CA LYS A 578 6.63 29.36 2.43
C LYS A 578 5.50 30.19 3.05
N TRP A 579 5.66 30.51 4.32
CA TRP A 579 4.70 31.27 5.12
C TRP A 579 5.11 32.73 5.25
N ILE A 580 6.38 32.97 5.61
CA ILE A 580 6.99 34.30 5.69
C ILE A 580 8.09 34.39 4.64
N VAL A 581 7.98 35.39 3.77
CA VAL A 581 8.94 35.67 2.69
C VAL A 581 9.56 37.03 2.91
N GLU A 582 10.87 37.07 3.09
CA GLU A 582 11.62 38.29 3.17
C GLU A 582 12.06 38.76 1.77
N VAL A 583 11.78 40.02 1.48
CA VAL A 583 12.31 40.75 0.33
C VAL A 583 13.44 41.64 0.86
N SER A 584 14.68 41.20 0.71
CA SER A 584 15.85 41.89 1.19
C SER A 584 16.32 42.97 0.20
N GLU A 585 17.02 43.96 0.70
CA GLU A 585 17.69 45.02 -0.08
C GLU A 585 16.80 45.77 -1.07
N LEU A 586 15.66 46.25 -0.59
CA LEU A 586 14.70 47.03 -1.43
C LEU A 586 15.30 48.21 -2.16
N THR A 587 16.37 48.76 -1.64
CA THR A 587 17.14 49.90 -2.24
C THR A 587 17.84 49.54 -3.54
N ALA A 588 18.23 48.31 -3.74
CA ALA A 588 18.86 47.85 -4.98
C ALA A 588 17.90 47.74 -6.16
N LEU A 589 16.60 47.79 -5.91
CA LEU A 589 15.57 47.62 -6.93
C LEU A 589 15.38 48.88 -7.83
N ASN A 590 15.31 48.66 -9.13
CA ASN A 590 14.98 49.73 -10.06
C ASN A 590 13.46 50.00 -10.10
N ARG A 591 13.02 51.09 -10.81
CA ARG A 591 11.58 51.44 -10.91
C ARG A 591 10.71 50.35 -11.55
N GLN A 592 11.26 49.55 -12.47
CA GLN A 592 10.53 48.47 -13.13
C GLN A 592 10.27 47.37 -12.13
N GLU A 593 11.29 46.95 -11.39
CA GLU A 593 11.19 45.94 -10.33
C GLU A 593 10.21 46.36 -9.23
N SER A 594 10.20 47.63 -8.84
CA SER A 594 9.23 48.18 -7.90
C SER A 594 7.77 48.01 -8.39
N THR A 595 7.54 48.13 -9.70
CA THR A 595 6.21 47.94 -10.30
C THR A 595 5.87 46.45 -10.32
N GLU A 596 6.83 45.56 -10.64
CA GLU A 596 6.66 44.10 -10.61
C GLU A 596 6.34 43.63 -9.20
N ILE A 597 7.04 44.10 -8.16
CA ILE A 597 6.74 43.80 -6.76
C ILE A 597 5.29 44.18 -6.41
N LYS A 598 4.85 45.39 -6.74
CA LYS A 598 3.48 45.83 -6.47
C LYS A 598 2.43 44.94 -7.13
N GLN A 599 2.69 44.47 -8.35
CA GLN A 599 1.86 43.51 -9.05
C GLN A 599 1.90 42.15 -8.38
N PHE A 600 3.09 41.66 -8.04
CA PHE A 600 3.30 40.36 -7.38
C PHE A 600 2.62 40.27 -6.01
N LEU A 601 2.72 41.36 -5.19
CA LEU A 601 2.03 41.45 -3.90
C LEU A 601 0.51 41.38 -4.05
N SER A 602 -0.03 41.97 -5.12
CA SER A 602 -1.49 42.03 -5.36
C SER A 602 -2.04 40.73 -5.94
N THR A 603 -1.20 39.79 -6.33
CA THR A 603 -1.60 38.50 -6.90
C THR A 603 -2.14 37.60 -5.81
N ARG A 604 -3.39 37.13 -5.94
CA ARG A 604 -4.07 36.21 -4.99
C ARG A 604 -3.80 34.73 -5.30
N SER A 605 -3.66 34.41 -6.56
CA SER A 605 -3.36 33.06 -7.06
C SER A 605 -2.57 33.16 -8.36
N SER A 606 -1.72 32.19 -8.58
CA SER A 606 -0.92 32.05 -9.80
C SER A 606 -1.29 30.76 -10.51
N ASN A 607 -1.42 30.84 -11.85
CA ASN A 607 -1.81 29.69 -12.67
C ASN A 607 -0.60 29.20 -13.44
N TYR A 608 0.02 28.10 -12.99
CA TYR A 608 1.15 27.50 -13.69
C TYR A 608 1.12 25.97 -13.64
N ARG A 609 1.90 25.36 -14.49
CA ARG A 609 2.06 23.91 -14.55
C ARG A 609 3.30 23.49 -13.77
N GLU A 610 3.09 22.70 -12.72
CA GLU A 610 4.18 22.07 -11.98
C GLU A 610 5.04 21.21 -12.92
N SER A 611 6.30 21.01 -12.56
CA SER A 611 7.20 20.16 -13.34
C SER A 611 6.60 18.75 -13.42
N TYR A 612 6.57 18.18 -14.63
CA TYR A 612 5.97 16.87 -14.94
C TYR A 612 4.42 16.77 -14.82
N ALA A 613 3.72 17.80 -14.34
CA ALA A 613 2.25 17.77 -14.32
C ALA A 613 1.66 17.84 -15.73
N ARG A 614 0.54 17.16 -15.97
CA ARG A 614 -0.15 17.19 -17.28
C ARG A 614 -1.00 18.45 -17.50
N ARG A 615 -1.45 19.08 -16.42
CA ARG A 615 -2.38 20.22 -16.43
C ARG A 615 -1.83 21.36 -15.59
N SER A 616 -2.16 22.61 -15.95
CA SER A 616 -1.97 23.76 -15.07
C SER A 616 -2.91 23.66 -13.88
N LYS A 617 -2.44 24.12 -12.72
CA LYS A 617 -3.20 24.20 -11.47
C LYS A 617 -3.13 25.62 -10.95
N GLU A 618 -4.19 26.05 -10.31
CA GLU A 618 -4.24 27.30 -9.58
C GLU A 618 -3.54 27.12 -8.22
N HIS A 619 -2.54 27.97 -7.96
CA HIS A 619 -1.78 27.99 -6.72
C HIS A 619 -2.14 29.26 -5.95
N PRO A 620 -3.03 29.18 -4.97
CA PRO A 620 -3.40 30.33 -4.16
C PRO A 620 -2.23 30.77 -3.28
N ARG A 621 -2.06 32.08 -3.07
CA ARG A 621 -1.03 32.65 -2.25
C ARG A 621 -1.19 32.24 -0.78
N LYS A 622 -0.12 31.68 -0.20
CA LYS A 622 -0.07 31.18 1.18
C LYS A 622 0.84 32.02 2.08
N CYS A 623 1.78 32.74 1.48
CA CYS A 623 2.80 33.53 2.18
C CYS A 623 2.39 35.00 2.38
N VAL A 624 3.02 35.64 3.38
CA VAL A 624 3.03 37.09 3.59
C VAL A 624 4.46 37.60 3.38
N PHE A 625 4.54 38.74 2.72
CA PHE A 625 5.81 39.37 2.38
C PHE A 625 6.21 40.41 3.43
N PHE A 626 7.47 40.39 3.82
CA PHE A 626 8.13 41.37 4.62
C PHE A 626 9.29 41.96 3.84
N GLY A 627 9.55 43.25 3.99
CA GLY A 627 10.72 43.87 3.40
C GLY A 627 11.75 44.26 4.44
N THR A 628 13.02 44.32 4.04
CA THR A 628 14.11 44.90 4.85
C THR A 628 14.87 45.92 4.05
N SER A 629 15.21 47.06 4.67
CA SER A 629 16.05 48.14 4.08
C SER A 629 17.04 48.64 5.12
N ASN A 630 18.23 49.02 4.62
CA ASN A 630 19.26 49.65 5.41
C ASN A 630 19.37 51.16 5.12
N GLU A 631 18.63 51.67 4.13
CA GLU A 631 18.66 53.04 3.66
C GLU A 631 17.27 53.69 3.78
N ASP A 632 17.25 55.01 3.93
CA ASP A 632 16.05 55.81 4.13
C ASP A 632 15.31 56.07 2.81
N GLU A 633 15.96 55.98 1.65
CA GLU A 633 15.36 56.28 0.35
C GLU A 633 15.14 54.99 -0.49
N PHE A 634 14.14 54.17 -0.19
CA PHE A 634 13.86 52.94 -0.92
C PHE A 634 12.57 52.99 -1.77
N LEU A 635 11.73 54.02 -1.61
CA LEU A 635 10.50 54.19 -2.38
C LEU A 635 10.76 54.98 -3.67
N LYS A 636 11.20 54.28 -4.74
CA LYS A 636 11.56 54.91 -6.03
C LYS A 636 10.40 55.38 -6.90
N ASP A 637 9.17 54.94 -6.61
CA ASP A 637 7.96 55.30 -7.35
C ASP A 637 6.94 55.93 -6.41
N THR A 638 6.39 57.08 -6.80
CA THR A 638 5.39 57.79 -6.01
C THR A 638 3.96 57.22 -6.13
N THR A 639 3.76 56.28 -7.03
CA THR A 639 2.43 55.68 -7.27
C THR A 639 2.33 54.28 -6.64
N GLY A 640 1.21 54.00 -5.95
CA GLY A 640 0.94 52.66 -5.39
C GLY A 640 1.71 52.31 -4.13
N ASN A 641 2.41 53.27 -3.48
CA ASN A 641 3.18 53.04 -2.24
C ASN A 641 2.30 52.63 -1.05
N ARG A 642 1.00 52.83 -1.12
CA ARG A 642 0.03 52.38 -0.08
C ARG A 642 0.17 50.91 0.35
N ARG A 643 0.89 50.08 -0.43
CA ARG A 643 1.16 48.68 -0.13
C ARG A 643 2.32 48.48 0.81
N PHE A 644 3.17 49.46 0.94
CA PHE A 644 4.38 49.42 1.75
C PHE A 644 4.14 50.07 3.10
N TYR A 645 4.39 49.37 4.17
CA TYR A 645 4.32 49.85 5.55
C TYR A 645 5.70 50.01 6.12
N PRO A 646 6.38 51.15 5.94
CA PRO A 646 7.67 51.40 6.54
C PRO A 646 7.57 51.36 8.06
N LEU A 647 8.46 50.66 8.69
CA LEU A 647 8.64 50.60 10.14
C LEU A 647 10.09 50.88 10.51
N PRO A 648 10.39 52.11 10.93
CA PRO A 648 11.71 52.46 11.41
C PRO A 648 12.08 51.68 12.66
N VAL A 649 13.28 51.11 12.70
CA VAL A 649 13.83 50.37 13.83
C VAL A 649 15.16 50.95 14.25
N ASP A 650 15.43 50.95 15.56
CA ASP A 650 16.53 51.68 16.14
C ASP A 650 17.19 50.87 17.28
N ALA A 651 18.48 50.60 17.17
CA ALA A 651 19.24 49.82 18.13
C ALA A 651 19.21 50.40 19.54
N ASP A 652 19.18 51.71 19.66
CA ASP A 652 19.19 52.40 20.95
C ASP A 652 17.88 52.26 21.73
N ARG A 653 16.79 51.85 21.07
CA ARG A 653 15.46 51.70 21.68
C ARG A 653 15.10 50.23 21.96
N ILE A 654 15.96 49.30 21.65
CA ILE A 654 15.75 47.86 21.90
C ILE A 654 15.62 47.62 23.40
N LYS A 655 14.57 46.87 23.80
CA LYS A 655 14.29 46.50 25.19
C LYS A 655 14.61 45.07 25.55
N LYS A 656 14.51 44.16 24.56
CA LYS A 656 14.71 42.72 24.71
C LYS A 656 15.72 42.21 23.69
N ASP A 657 16.49 41.24 24.06
CA ASP A 657 17.48 40.59 23.18
C ASP A 657 16.77 39.57 22.26
N ILE A 658 16.91 39.77 20.96
CA ILE A 658 16.29 38.88 19.95
C ILE A 658 16.87 37.48 20.00
N TRP A 659 18.09 37.30 20.47
CA TRP A 659 18.76 36.01 20.51
C TRP A 659 18.41 35.22 21.75
N ASN A 660 18.32 35.85 22.90
CA ASN A 660 18.15 35.21 24.21
C ASN A 660 16.67 35.23 24.66
N ASP A 661 15.93 36.31 24.41
CA ASP A 661 14.56 36.50 24.93
C ASP A 661 13.49 36.07 23.95
N LEU A 662 13.74 36.13 22.60
CA LEU A 662 12.79 35.65 21.62
C LEU A 662 12.99 34.14 21.37
N THR A 663 12.65 33.36 22.39
CA THR A 663 12.70 31.89 22.36
C THR A 663 11.57 31.32 21.46
N GLU A 664 11.65 30.03 21.11
CA GLU A 664 10.56 29.36 20.40
C GLU A 664 9.23 29.46 21.14
N GLN A 665 9.26 29.33 22.48
CA GLN A 665 8.06 29.47 23.31
C GLN A 665 7.48 30.89 23.23
N GLU A 666 8.31 31.92 23.21
CA GLU A 666 7.83 33.30 23.09
C GLU A 666 7.22 33.55 21.70
N VAL A 667 7.81 33.02 20.63
CA VAL A 667 7.27 33.03 19.28
C VAL A 667 5.91 32.29 19.22
N ASP A 668 5.83 31.12 19.85
CA ASP A 668 4.60 30.34 19.92
C ASP A 668 3.49 31.11 20.65
N GLN A 669 3.82 31.84 21.71
CA GLN A 669 2.85 32.68 22.43
C GLN A 669 2.41 33.88 21.61
N ILE A 670 3.28 34.47 20.81
CA ILE A 670 2.89 35.55 19.86
C ILE A 670 1.89 35.00 18.84
N TRP A 671 2.17 33.83 18.23
CA TRP A 671 1.23 33.23 17.30
C TRP A 671 -0.06 32.77 17.95
N ALA A 672 -0.02 32.25 19.20
CA ALA A 672 -1.20 31.88 19.96
C ALA A 672 -2.11 33.09 20.24
N GLU A 673 -1.51 34.26 20.59
CA GLU A 673 -2.23 35.52 20.76
C GLU A 673 -2.94 35.93 19.47
N ILE A 674 -2.23 35.92 18.33
CA ILE A 674 -2.83 36.29 17.05
C ILE A 674 -3.94 35.32 16.62
N CYS A 675 -3.73 34.01 16.83
CA CYS A 675 -4.78 32.99 16.59
C CYS A 675 -6.03 33.27 17.42
N PHE A 676 -5.86 33.62 18.71
CA PHE A 676 -6.96 33.99 19.57
C PHE A 676 -7.69 35.22 19.04
N MET A 677 -6.96 36.29 18.67
CA MET A 677 -7.52 37.51 18.14
C MET A 677 -8.31 37.27 16.83
N VAL A 678 -7.76 36.44 15.94
CA VAL A 678 -8.43 36.04 14.68
C VAL A 678 -9.68 35.21 14.96
N SER A 679 -9.66 34.32 15.97
CA SER A 679 -10.80 33.48 16.33
C SER A 679 -11.99 34.27 16.87
N LEU A 680 -11.77 35.40 17.54
CA LEU A 680 -12.84 36.27 18.03
C LEU A 680 -13.68 36.92 16.89
N CYS A 681 -13.25 36.77 15.65
CA CYS A 681 -13.95 37.33 14.48
C CYS A 681 -14.95 36.33 13.85
N ASP A 682 -15.43 35.32 14.57
CA ASP A 682 -16.44 34.32 14.16
C ASP A 682 -16.19 33.65 12.81
N GLY A 683 -14.92 33.46 12.44
CA GLY A 683 -14.58 32.88 11.15
C GLY A 683 -14.89 33.72 9.92
N HIS A 684 -15.50 34.90 10.09
CA HIS A 684 -15.67 35.89 9.04
C HIS A 684 -14.36 36.67 8.88
N TYR A 685 -13.46 36.12 8.11
CA TYR A 685 -12.27 36.82 7.65
C TYR A 685 -12.71 37.90 6.64
N ASP A 686 -13.17 39.04 7.15
CA ASP A 686 -13.41 40.20 6.29
C ASP A 686 -12.06 40.73 5.79
N GLU A 687 -11.73 40.40 4.55
CA GLU A 687 -10.48 40.82 3.90
C GLU A 687 -10.26 42.34 3.90
N LEU A 688 -11.30 43.11 3.99
CA LEU A 688 -11.23 44.56 4.02
C LEU A 688 -10.76 45.09 5.38
N ARG A 689 -11.14 44.45 6.47
CA ARG A 689 -10.76 44.84 7.83
C ARG A 689 -9.26 44.87 8.05
N TYR A 690 -8.52 43.95 7.44
CA TYR A 690 -7.06 43.84 7.61
C TYR A 690 -6.25 44.73 6.69
N GLN A 691 -6.89 45.35 5.70
CA GLN A 691 -6.24 46.26 4.74
C GLN A 691 -6.49 47.75 5.02
N VAL A 692 -7.46 48.07 5.86
CA VAL A 692 -7.81 49.45 6.17
C VAL A 692 -7.16 49.86 7.51
N LEU A 693 -6.27 50.81 7.46
CA LEU A 693 -5.66 51.45 8.64
C LEU A 693 -6.64 52.49 9.24
N SER A 694 -6.50 52.75 10.54
CA SER A 694 -7.14 53.86 11.20
C SER A 694 -6.75 55.16 10.52
N LYS A 695 -7.55 56.23 10.73
CA LYS A 695 -7.27 57.55 10.15
C LYS A 695 -5.89 58.07 10.61
N GLU A 696 -5.58 57.93 11.89
CA GLU A 696 -4.29 58.33 12.48
C GLU A 696 -3.12 57.61 11.83
N SER A 697 -3.22 56.28 11.73
CA SER A 697 -2.16 55.43 11.10
C SER A 697 -2.04 55.73 9.59
N THR A 698 -3.14 56.08 8.90
CA THR A 698 -3.10 56.46 7.50
C THR A 698 -2.36 57.78 7.31
N GLU A 699 -2.57 58.77 8.20
CA GLU A 699 -1.86 60.06 8.17
C GLU A 699 -0.37 59.86 8.47
N THR A 700 -0.02 58.98 9.44
CA THR A 700 1.38 58.63 9.77
C THR A 700 2.04 57.92 8.58
N LEU A 701 1.35 56.96 7.94
CA LEU A 701 1.83 56.25 6.76
C LEU A 701 2.12 57.23 5.60
N ALA A 702 1.28 58.23 5.41
CA ALA A 702 1.49 59.22 4.35
C ALA A 702 2.77 60.07 4.60
N LYS A 703 3.04 60.45 5.86
CA LYS A 703 4.31 61.10 6.24
C LYS A 703 5.52 60.25 6.00
N MET A 704 5.41 58.96 6.38
CA MET A 704 6.51 58.00 6.15
C MET A 704 6.77 57.73 4.67
N HIS A 705 5.71 57.73 3.84
CA HIS A 705 5.91 57.61 2.39
C HIS A 705 6.60 58.86 1.81
N GLU A 706 6.37 60.05 2.37
CA GLU A 706 7.09 61.29 1.99
C GLU A 706 8.58 61.21 2.41
N GLU A 707 8.84 60.76 3.62
CA GLU A 707 10.17 60.64 4.19
C GLU A 707 11.04 59.62 3.44
N TYR A 708 10.51 58.42 3.15
CA TYR A 708 11.26 57.32 2.51
C TYR A 708 11.22 57.35 0.98
N SER A 709 10.56 58.36 0.38
CA SER A 709 10.55 58.54 -1.08
C SER A 709 11.89 59.13 -1.56
N GLU A 710 12.44 58.56 -2.62
CA GLU A 710 13.60 59.09 -3.31
C GLU A 710 13.30 60.51 -3.78
N LYS A 711 14.02 61.54 -3.25
CA LYS A 711 13.92 62.92 -3.67
C LYS A 711 14.61 63.11 -5.01
N ASP A 712 13.90 63.78 -5.93
CA ASP A 712 14.52 64.08 -7.21
C ASP A 712 15.62 65.15 -7.00
N PRO A 713 16.85 64.89 -7.45
CA PRO A 713 17.97 65.82 -7.27
C PRO A 713 17.67 67.27 -7.79
N TYR A 714 16.72 67.41 -8.69
CA TYR A 714 16.30 68.72 -9.20
C TYR A 714 15.21 69.38 -8.36
N GLU A 715 14.64 68.69 -7.38
CA GLU A 715 13.52 69.25 -6.59
C GLU A 715 13.93 70.52 -5.84
N SER A 716 14.97 70.47 -5.09
CA SER A 716 15.53 71.63 -4.37
C SER A 716 16.00 72.78 -5.29
N LEU A 717 16.50 72.42 -6.48
CA LEU A 717 16.90 73.42 -7.48
C LEU A 717 15.69 74.12 -8.09
N VAL A 718 14.59 73.37 -8.41
CA VAL A 718 13.34 73.90 -8.94
C VAL A 718 12.65 74.76 -7.86
N GLU A 719 12.64 74.33 -6.60
CA GLU A 719 12.14 75.16 -5.48
C GLU A 719 12.85 76.47 -5.39
N ARG A 720 14.20 76.48 -5.31
CA ARG A 720 14.99 77.71 -5.31
C ARG A 720 14.74 78.55 -6.55
N PHE A 721 14.65 77.95 -7.75
CA PHE A 721 14.36 78.66 -8.98
C PHE A 721 12.96 79.32 -8.94
N SER A 722 11.99 78.70 -8.30
CA SER A 722 10.62 79.20 -8.11
C SER A 722 10.54 80.47 -7.21
N GLU A 723 11.49 80.61 -6.30
CA GLU A 723 11.53 81.67 -5.33
C GLU A 723 12.30 82.93 -5.84
N ILE A 724 12.91 82.86 -7.03
CA ILE A 724 13.65 83.95 -7.62
C ILE A 724 12.69 85.03 -7.98
N MET A 725 13.06 86.29 -7.57
CA MET A 725 12.41 87.51 -7.98
C MET A 725 12.96 87.94 -9.34
N VAL A 726 12.09 88.17 -10.30
CA VAL A 726 12.46 88.51 -11.68
C VAL A 726 11.90 89.85 -12.08
N PRO A 727 12.47 90.57 -13.08
CA PRO A 727 11.91 91.83 -13.56
C PRO A 727 10.48 91.66 -14.10
N SER A 728 9.64 92.75 -13.97
CA SER A 728 8.24 92.69 -14.41
C SER A 728 8.05 92.44 -15.92
N ASN A 729 9.03 92.76 -16.74
CA ASN A 729 9.10 92.51 -18.18
C ASN A 729 9.65 91.09 -18.53
N TRP A 730 9.77 90.14 -17.56
CA TRP A 730 10.31 88.82 -17.77
C TRP A 730 9.75 88.09 -18.96
N LEU A 731 8.45 88.11 -19.19
CA LEU A 731 7.75 87.49 -20.28
C LEU A 731 8.14 88.04 -21.67
N GLU A 732 8.64 89.26 -21.74
CA GLU A 732 9.11 89.96 -22.96
C GLU A 732 10.56 89.78 -23.23
N MET A 733 11.37 89.37 -22.24
CA MET A 733 12.78 89.12 -22.41
C MET A 733 13.06 87.88 -23.24
N ASP A 734 14.08 88.01 -24.09
CA ASP A 734 14.63 86.86 -24.83
C ASP A 734 15.35 85.91 -23.90
N LEU A 735 15.62 84.69 -24.34
CA LEU A 735 16.28 83.68 -23.53
C LEU A 735 17.70 84.11 -23.09
N LEU A 736 18.43 84.72 -23.92
CA LEU A 736 19.81 85.20 -23.55
C LEU A 736 19.73 86.22 -22.42
N GLY A 737 18.82 87.18 -22.49
CA GLY A 737 18.61 88.19 -21.47
C GLY A 737 18.20 87.54 -20.12
N ARG A 738 17.31 86.61 -20.13
CA ARG A 738 16.92 85.82 -18.91
C ARG A 738 18.09 85.09 -18.30
N ARG A 739 18.88 84.40 -19.12
CA ARG A 739 20.12 83.75 -18.65
C ARG A 739 21.15 84.73 -18.07
N MET A 740 21.35 85.83 -18.73
CA MET A 740 22.32 86.83 -18.20
C MET A 740 21.82 87.41 -16.86
N TYR A 741 20.53 87.66 -16.70
CA TYR A 741 19.99 88.13 -15.44
C TYR A 741 20.18 87.11 -14.30
N LEU A 742 19.87 85.85 -14.57
CA LEU A 742 20.06 84.71 -13.59
C LEU A 742 21.51 84.51 -13.22
N ASP A 743 22.48 84.65 -14.19
CA ASP A 743 23.90 84.55 -13.95
C ASP A 743 24.44 85.69 -13.08
N LYS A 744 23.92 86.95 -13.29
CA LYS A 744 24.28 88.07 -12.41
C LYS A 744 23.77 87.89 -10.99
N LEU A 745 22.56 87.40 -10.85
CA LEU A 745 21.95 87.07 -9.55
C LEU A 745 22.77 85.99 -8.78
N GLU A 746 23.21 84.94 -9.47
CA GLU A 746 24.04 83.92 -8.88
C GLU A 746 25.42 84.39 -8.42
N ARG A 747 25.98 85.53 -9.07
CA ARG A 747 27.26 86.16 -8.68
C ARG A 747 27.07 87.20 -7.59
N GLY A 748 25.78 87.50 -7.15
CA GLY A 748 25.46 88.53 -6.19
C GLY A 748 25.61 89.97 -6.72
N GLU A 749 25.62 90.14 -8.05
CA GLU A 749 25.67 91.44 -8.72
C GLU A 749 24.22 92.00 -8.78
N SER A 750 23.89 92.98 -7.99
CA SER A 750 22.58 93.66 -8.09
C SER A 750 22.63 94.67 -9.20
N ASP A 751 21.94 94.47 -10.33
CA ASP A 751 21.65 95.48 -11.30
C ASP A 751 20.60 96.42 -10.70
N LYS A 752 20.90 97.71 -10.64
CA LYS A 752 19.91 98.75 -10.44
C LYS A 752 19.11 98.88 -11.78
N GLU A 753 18.32 97.86 -12.07
CA GLU A 753 17.34 97.96 -13.15
C GLU A 753 16.12 98.79 -12.66
N ASP A 754 15.67 99.76 -13.44
CA ASP A 754 14.46 100.57 -13.16
C ASP A 754 13.12 99.83 -13.25
N SER A 755 13.18 98.49 -13.38
CA SER A 755 12.00 97.60 -13.50
C SER A 755 11.62 96.98 -12.14
N PRO A 756 10.37 97.16 -11.67
CA PRO A 756 9.93 96.49 -10.45
C PRO A 756 10.06 94.97 -10.54
N LEU A 757 10.53 94.36 -9.40
CA LEU A 757 10.68 92.90 -9.31
C LEU A 757 9.33 92.23 -8.97
N MET A 758 9.08 91.07 -9.59
CA MET A 758 7.94 90.22 -9.31
C MET A 758 8.36 88.72 -9.02
N PRO A 759 7.59 87.92 -8.31
CA PRO A 759 7.88 86.52 -8.17
C PRO A 759 7.86 85.83 -9.55
N MET A 760 8.61 84.69 -9.68
CA MET A 760 8.63 83.90 -10.89
C MET A 760 7.18 83.66 -11.40
N PRO A 761 6.84 84.17 -12.60
CA PRO A 761 5.45 84.18 -13.05
C PRO A 761 4.91 82.85 -13.41
N TYR A 762 5.69 81.90 -13.78
CA TYR A 762 5.31 80.52 -14.10
C TYR A 762 6.53 79.57 -14.04
N LEU A 763 6.24 78.26 -13.86
CA LEU A 763 7.18 77.19 -14.07
C LEU A 763 6.69 76.25 -15.18
N SER A 764 7.58 75.86 -16.07
CA SER A 764 7.35 74.91 -17.12
C SER A 764 8.56 74.05 -17.36
N ALA A 765 8.41 72.89 -18.05
CA ALA A 765 9.54 72.04 -18.37
C ALA A 765 10.60 72.77 -19.22
N GLN A 766 10.13 73.72 -20.08
CA GLN A 766 11.03 74.49 -20.96
C GLN A 766 11.86 75.54 -20.17
N ASN A 767 11.25 76.33 -19.28
CA ASN A 767 12.02 77.29 -18.53
C ASN A 767 12.98 76.60 -17.52
N ILE A 768 12.58 75.47 -16.87
CA ILE A 768 13.50 74.71 -16.03
C ILE A 768 14.69 74.25 -16.85
N HIS A 769 14.42 73.68 -18.03
CA HIS A 769 15.48 73.15 -18.89
C HIS A 769 16.40 74.23 -19.44
N CYS A 770 15.84 75.30 -19.97
CA CYS A 770 16.58 76.30 -20.69
C CYS A 770 17.08 77.45 -19.83
N GLU A 771 16.36 77.93 -18.80
CA GLU A 771 16.67 79.03 -17.96
C GLU A 771 17.45 78.60 -16.70
N MET A 772 16.92 77.62 -15.98
CA MET A 772 17.56 77.13 -14.75
C MET A 772 18.79 76.22 -15.05
N LEU A 773 18.65 75.24 -15.94
CA LEU A 773 19.76 74.30 -16.25
C LEU A 773 20.70 74.79 -17.38
N ARG A 774 20.41 75.87 -18.05
CA ARG A 774 21.20 76.46 -19.15
C ARG A 774 21.37 75.56 -20.36
N LEU A 775 20.47 74.59 -20.56
CA LEU A 775 20.50 73.61 -21.65
C LEU A 775 19.76 74.11 -22.90
N GLU A 776 20.04 73.51 -24.07
CA GLU A 776 19.38 73.86 -25.31
C GLU A 776 17.99 73.21 -25.42
N ILE A 777 16.99 73.89 -25.90
CA ILE A 777 15.63 73.42 -26.03
C ILE A 777 15.54 72.14 -26.88
N SER A 778 16.45 72.04 -27.89
CA SER A 778 16.52 70.85 -28.76
C SER A 778 16.96 69.58 -28.00
N SER A 779 17.57 69.72 -26.85
CA SER A 779 18.01 68.63 -25.97
C SER A 779 16.92 68.13 -25.01
N LEU A 780 15.81 68.86 -24.86
CA LEU A 780 14.72 68.54 -23.96
C LEU A 780 13.94 67.29 -24.43
N LYS A 781 14.26 66.15 -23.83
CA LYS A 781 13.54 64.86 -24.10
C LYS A 781 12.23 64.78 -23.36
N LYS A 782 11.31 63.98 -23.88
CA LYS A 782 10.01 63.75 -23.27
C LYS A 782 10.09 63.27 -21.82
N GLN A 783 11.10 62.48 -21.51
CA GLN A 783 11.32 61.97 -20.15
C GLN A 783 11.68 63.10 -19.18
N GLU A 784 12.60 64.01 -19.58
CA GLU A 784 12.96 65.16 -18.75
C GLU A 784 11.82 66.15 -18.57
N SER A 785 11.05 66.42 -19.66
CA SER A 785 9.88 67.26 -19.58
C SER A 785 8.83 66.67 -18.60
N ASN A 786 8.64 65.33 -18.60
CA ASN A 786 7.73 64.66 -17.65
C ASN A 786 8.28 64.74 -16.23
N ARG A 787 9.61 64.62 -16.03
CA ARG A 787 10.30 64.75 -14.74
C ARG A 787 10.09 66.10 -14.13
N TYR A 788 10.36 67.15 -14.87
CA TYR A 788 10.19 68.54 -14.39
C TYR A 788 8.72 68.87 -14.09
N ASN A 789 7.81 68.47 -14.93
CA ASN A 789 6.37 68.66 -14.70
C ASN A 789 5.89 67.89 -13.45
N LYS A 790 6.51 66.74 -13.11
CA LYS A 790 6.22 65.99 -11.89
C LYS A 790 6.64 66.79 -10.65
N ILE A 791 7.87 67.32 -10.64
CA ILE A 791 8.39 68.14 -9.56
C ILE A 791 7.48 69.34 -9.30
N ILE A 792 7.17 70.15 -10.36
CA ILE A 792 6.33 71.28 -10.20
C ILE A 792 4.94 70.95 -9.66
N LYS A 793 4.38 69.82 -10.08
CA LYS A 793 3.05 69.37 -9.62
C LYS A 793 3.03 69.02 -8.14
N GLN A 794 4.17 68.62 -7.57
CA GLN A 794 4.29 68.33 -6.15
C GLN A 794 4.44 69.56 -5.27
N MET A 795 4.85 70.70 -5.85
CA MET A 795 4.99 71.98 -5.13
C MET A 795 3.65 72.55 -4.65
N LYS A 796 3.55 72.82 -3.36
CA LYS A 796 2.31 73.28 -2.74
C LYS A 796 1.85 74.63 -3.34
N GLY A 797 0.57 74.71 -3.73
CA GLY A 797 -0.04 75.88 -4.20
C GLY A 797 0.13 76.24 -5.68
N TRP A 798 1.01 75.53 -6.43
CA TRP A 798 1.17 75.75 -7.88
C TRP A 798 0.01 75.17 -8.69
N LYS A 799 -0.68 76.02 -9.48
CA LYS A 799 -1.84 75.58 -10.25
C LYS A 799 -1.53 75.51 -11.74
N LYS A 800 -2.00 74.38 -12.37
CA LYS A 800 -1.85 74.17 -13.80
C LYS A 800 -2.49 75.26 -14.62
N SER A 801 -1.74 75.79 -15.56
CA SER A 801 -2.15 76.91 -16.41
C SER A 801 -1.54 76.80 -17.82
N THR A 802 -1.72 77.81 -18.65
CA THR A 802 -1.04 77.97 -19.93
C THR A 802 -0.49 79.42 -20.03
N VAL A 803 0.68 79.52 -20.60
CA VAL A 803 1.36 80.80 -20.86
C VAL A 803 1.72 80.90 -22.34
N ARG A 804 1.77 82.16 -22.88
CA ARG A 804 2.41 82.43 -24.17
C ARG A 804 3.66 83.16 -23.87
N ASP A 805 4.80 82.54 -24.13
CA ASP A 805 6.09 83.09 -23.86
C ASP A 805 6.77 83.38 -25.18
N VAL A 806 7.61 84.48 -25.20
CA VAL A 806 8.30 84.94 -26.42
C VAL A 806 9.33 83.86 -26.91
N ASN A 807 9.95 83.14 -26.04
CA ASN A 807 11.01 82.12 -26.35
C ASN A 807 10.43 80.77 -26.69
N TYR A 808 9.27 80.39 -26.10
CA TYR A 808 8.78 79.01 -26.15
C TYR A 808 7.41 78.93 -26.79
N GLY A 809 6.77 80.02 -27.13
CA GLY A 809 5.44 80.05 -27.66
C GLY A 809 4.34 79.71 -26.62
N LYS A 810 3.23 79.15 -27.10
CA LYS A 810 2.15 78.72 -26.21
C LYS A 810 2.52 77.33 -25.59
N GLN A 811 2.67 77.31 -24.28
CA GLN A 811 3.02 76.14 -23.54
C GLN A 811 2.18 75.90 -22.30
N ARG A 812 2.16 74.65 -21.82
CA ARG A 812 1.58 74.26 -20.51
C ARG A 812 2.57 74.67 -19.41
N CYS A 813 2.08 75.28 -18.35
CA CYS A 813 2.87 75.74 -17.24
C CYS A 813 2.13 75.57 -15.91
N TYR A 814 2.76 75.94 -14.84
CA TYR A 814 2.15 76.05 -13.51
C TYR A 814 2.38 77.52 -13.05
N ARG A 815 1.42 78.09 -12.40
CA ARG A 815 1.50 79.45 -11.83
C ARG A 815 1.59 79.36 -10.30
N PRO A 816 2.33 80.28 -9.67
CA PRO A 816 2.43 80.33 -8.22
C PRO A 816 1.05 80.55 -7.57
N PRO A 817 0.90 80.24 -6.27
CA PRO A 817 -0.33 80.56 -5.53
C PRO A 817 -0.58 82.06 -5.51
N ASP A 818 -1.86 82.40 -5.70
CA ASP A 818 -2.26 83.84 -5.55
C ASP A 818 -1.90 84.29 -4.13
N LYS A 819 -1.03 85.31 -4.01
CA LYS A 819 -0.65 85.89 -2.74
C LYS A 819 -1.74 86.86 -2.32
#